data_938805f899ecd90d1ac4edf0861db793
#
_entry.id   938805f899ecd90d1ac4edf0861db793
#
_cell.length_a   1.000
_cell.length_b   1.000
_cell.length_c   1.000
_cell.angle_alpha   90.00
_cell.angle_beta   90.00
_cell.angle_gamma   90.00
#
_symmetry.space_group_name_H-M   'P 1'
#
loop_
_entity.id
_entity.type
_entity.pdbx_description
1 polymer ?
#
loop_
_entity_poly.entity_id
_entity_poly.type
_entity_poly.pdbx_seq_one_letter_code
_entity_poly.pdbx_strand_id
1 'polypeptide(L)'
;MTTFAEARLDLVRRPGLDGPGRRAALTQSADVWLADLFAQATSAESQAFALIAVGGYGRGDLAPGSDLDLVLLHRAGAADAQRVADRLWYPIWDSGVRIDHSVRTVAEARRAAADDLKVALGLLDARVIAGDADLGASLTHAVLGDWRAMAQQRLPELRALVDERRTRVGELAQVLEPDLKESYGGLRDATVLRGIAATWVTDIPHTGWEESVMVLLDVRDALHRVTGRPGDRLLMQEQEAVAQDLGYSDSDALLRAVYDAARDVAYASDVAWHRVDRATRREPRLSFRPLRRGTGPTRRPLADGVVVQDGEAVLALDAHPDRDPGLLLRAAAAAAQSGLVLAPHAIERLVLECPPLEWTSADREALVSLLGSGSGLLPVWEALDRAGVIERLIPGWEVVRSRPQRNALHRFTVDRHLVETATQACAFTRHVDRPDLLLLGALLHDIGKGRPGDHSEVGAQVAADLVRSWGFDEHDVAVVEALVRHHLVLPDIATRRDLDDPAVISEVAALVGSVEVVDLLAELAVADSLATGPSVCSEWRFGLIADLADRVRAALHGRPRPEPPALTEAQRVALGHEGVWVIMDEEADTTVVTVAAPDRVGLLALVAGVLSLNRLNVLTASIRTVGERAVQEWRVRPAFGDPPAFDRLAGDIRRALDGTLDVSGQLARRDADQPVSARSQYPEPVVDVLVGGSQATIVEVRAHDAPGLLHRVAAAVSSAGVTITGARVSTLGSDAVDVFFVTDMHGGLLEPDVREALAVHLREALA
;
A
#
# COMPACT_ATOMS: atom_id res chain seq x y z
N MET A 1 43.45 -25.96 -3.68
CA MET A 1 43.18 -24.53 -3.94
C MET A 1 41.70 -24.33 -3.68
N THR A 2 41.37 -23.42 -2.79
CA THR A 2 39.97 -23.06 -2.51
C THR A 2 39.33 -22.50 -3.78
N THR A 3 38.15 -23.00 -4.17
CA THR A 3 37.43 -22.47 -5.32
C THR A 3 36.91 -21.07 -5.04
N PHE A 4 36.64 -20.25 -6.08
CA PHE A 4 36.06 -18.91 -5.88
C PHE A 4 34.71 -18.99 -5.13
N ALA A 5 33.90 -20.01 -5.42
CA ALA A 5 32.62 -20.23 -4.73
C ALA A 5 32.82 -20.48 -3.21
N GLU A 6 33.82 -21.26 -2.83
CA GLU A 6 34.17 -21.50 -1.40
C GLU A 6 34.68 -20.21 -0.74
N ALA A 7 35.59 -19.48 -1.41
CA ALA A 7 36.08 -18.19 -0.90
C ALA A 7 34.97 -17.16 -0.72
N ARG A 8 34.02 -17.09 -1.67
CA ARG A 8 32.81 -16.25 -1.57
C ARG A 8 31.96 -16.63 -0.37
N LEU A 9 31.71 -17.94 -0.15
CA LEU A 9 30.94 -18.44 0.96
C LEU A 9 31.62 -18.14 2.32
N ASP A 10 32.94 -18.25 2.40
CA ASP A 10 33.71 -17.89 3.59
C ASP A 10 33.61 -16.40 3.91
N LEU A 11 33.65 -15.52 2.91
CA LEU A 11 33.48 -14.08 3.08
C LEU A 11 32.07 -13.75 3.58
N VAL A 12 31.04 -14.41 3.03
CA VAL A 12 29.64 -14.23 3.45
C VAL A 12 29.45 -14.59 4.93
N ARG A 13 30.11 -15.67 5.38
CA ARG A 13 30.00 -16.20 6.75
C ARG A 13 30.99 -15.56 7.75
N ARG A 14 31.95 -14.76 7.26
CA ARG A 14 33.01 -14.18 8.10
C ARG A 14 32.43 -13.25 9.15
N PRO A 15 32.60 -13.50 10.45
CA PRO A 15 32.15 -12.61 11.50
C PRO A 15 32.95 -11.30 11.51
N GLY A 16 32.32 -10.21 11.98
CA GLY A 16 32.96 -8.91 12.16
C GLY A 16 33.10 -8.06 10.89
N LEU A 17 32.62 -8.53 9.72
CA LEU A 17 32.46 -7.68 8.53
C LEU A 17 31.08 -7.03 8.58
N ASP A 18 31.07 -5.70 8.58
CA ASP A 18 29.85 -4.92 8.30
C ASP A 18 29.41 -5.05 6.82
N GLY A 19 28.26 -4.52 6.46
CA GLY A 19 27.72 -4.58 5.10
C GLY A 19 28.69 -4.00 4.06
N PRO A 20 29.15 -2.74 4.20
CA PRO A 20 30.13 -2.14 3.30
C PRO A 20 31.43 -2.91 3.17
N GLY A 21 32.01 -3.35 4.29
CA GLY A 21 33.24 -4.15 4.29
C GLY A 21 33.07 -5.50 3.59
N ARG A 22 31.92 -6.14 3.75
CA ARG A 22 31.58 -7.39 3.05
C ARG A 22 31.44 -7.18 1.55
N ARG A 23 30.69 -6.18 1.09
CA ARG A 23 30.56 -5.85 -0.34
C ARG A 23 31.92 -5.56 -0.97
N ALA A 24 32.76 -4.78 -0.30
CA ALA A 24 34.12 -4.50 -0.76
C ALA A 24 34.97 -5.78 -0.86
N ALA A 25 34.92 -6.65 0.13
CA ALA A 25 35.67 -7.91 0.13
C ALA A 25 35.16 -8.88 -0.95
N LEU A 26 33.85 -8.98 -1.15
CA LEU A 26 33.24 -9.79 -2.22
C LEU A 26 33.66 -9.26 -3.62
N THR A 27 33.60 -7.95 -3.80
CA THR A 27 34.03 -7.29 -5.04
C THR A 27 35.49 -7.54 -5.34
N GLN A 28 36.36 -7.32 -4.35
CA GLN A 28 37.80 -7.55 -4.50
C GLN A 28 38.13 -9.03 -4.80
N SER A 29 37.46 -9.96 -4.12
CA SER A 29 37.66 -11.39 -4.37
C SER A 29 37.21 -11.78 -5.79
N ALA A 30 36.11 -11.21 -6.28
CA ALA A 30 35.64 -11.43 -7.64
C ALA A 30 36.60 -10.82 -8.68
N ASP A 31 37.08 -9.60 -8.41
CA ASP A 31 38.02 -8.90 -9.30
C ASP A 31 39.34 -9.71 -9.47
N VAL A 32 39.91 -10.20 -8.37
CA VAL A 32 41.14 -11.00 -8.42
C VAL A 32 40.92 -12.30 -9.20
N TRP A 33 39.87 -13.03 -8.91
CA TRP A 33 39.53 -14.27 -9.60
C TRP A 33 39.28 -14.07 -11.10
N LEU A 34 38.52 -13.03 -11.48
CA LEU A 34 38.23 -12.73 -12.88
C LEU A 34 39.44 -12.21 -13.63
N ALA A 35 40.33 -11.45 -12.97
CA ALA A 35 41.59 -11.00 -13.56
C ALA A 35 42.52 -12.19 -13.87
N ASP A 36 42.58 -13.18 -12.99
CA ASP A 36 43.38 -14.41 -13.23
C ASP A 36 42.81 -15.22 -14.40
N LEU A 37 41.45 -15.39 -14.46
CA LEU A 37 40.82 -16.07 -15.60
C LEU A 37 41.02 -15.31 -16.92
N PHE A 38 40.93 -13.99 -16.89
CA PHE A 38 41.17 -13.14 -18.04
C PHE A 38 42.59 -13.28 -18.54
N ALA A 39 43.58 -13.27 -17.66
CA ALA A 39 45.01 -13.47 -18.03
C ALA A 39 45.25 -14.83 -18.70
N GLN A 40 44.60 -15.89 -18.19
CA GLN A 40 44.67 -17.23 -18.79
C GLN A 40 43.97 -17.29 -20.17
N ALA A 41 42.84 -16.59 -20.34
CA ALA A 41 42.06 -16.61 -21.58
C ALA A 41 42.73 -15.82 -22.72
N THR A 42 43.35 -14.67 -22.39
CA THR A 42 43.92 -13.74 -23.38
C THR A 42 45.38 -14.03 -23.72
N SER A 43 46.14 -14.68 -22.82
CA SER A 43 47.56 -14.99 -23.04
C SER A 43 48.40 -13.77 -23.51
N ALA A 44 48.96 -13.80 -24.74
CA ALA A 44 49.79 -12.72 -25.29
C ALA A 44 49.01 -11.54 -25.90
N GLU A 45 47.67 -11.62 -26.00
CA GLU A 45 46.81 -10.63 -26.68
C GLU A 45 46.04 -9.73 -25.70
N SER A 46 46.46 -9.63 -24.45
CA SER A 46 45.76 -8.89 -23.41
C SER A 46 45.45 -7.41 -23.75
N GLN A 47 46.26 -6.77 -24.58
CA GLN A 47 46.05 -5.38 -25.00
C GLN A 47 44.96 -5.19 -26.07
N ALA A 48 44.41 -6.27 -26.62
CA ALA A 48 43.27 -6.19 -27.55
C ALA A 48 41.91 -6.33 -26.85
N PHE A 49 41.92 -6.64 -25.56
CA PHE A 49 40.71 -6.95 -24.76
C PHE A 49 40.69 -6.20 -23.42
N ALA A 50 39.50 -5.96 -22.91
CA ALA A 50 39.31 -5.50 -21.56
C ALA A 50 38.08 -6.21 -20.95
N LEU A 51 38.18 -6.65 -19.69
CA LEU A 51 37.07 -7.18 -18.93
C LEU A 51 36.48 -6.07 -18.07
N ILE A 52 35.21 -5.80 -18.24
CA ILE A 52 34.49 -4.68 -17.63
C ILE A 52 33.40 -5.21 -16.72
N ALA A 53 33.36 -4.74 -15.49
CA ALA A 53 32.22 -4.86 -14.58
C ALA A 53 31.22 -3.73 -14.84
N VAL A 54 29.94 -4.03 -14.85
CA VAL A 54 28.88 -3.03 -15.09
C VAL A 54 27.80 -3.09 -14.00
N GLY A 55 26.93 -2.09 -13.95
CA GLY A 55 25.82 -2.04 -13.02
C GLY A 55 26.25 -2.13 -11.55
N GLY A 56 25.56 -2.94 -10.73
CA GLY A 56 25.87 -3.12 -9.31
C GLY A 56 27.29 -3.62 -9.05
N TYR A 57 27.78 -4.51 -9.87
CA TYR A 57 29.17 -4.99 -9.78
C TYR A 57 30.17 -3.90 -10.16
N GLY A 58 29.85 -3.10 -11.18
CA GLY A 58 30.68 -1.95 -11.56
C GLY A 58 30.85 -0.97 -10.42
N ARG A 59 29.82 -0.71 -9.63
CA ARG A 59 29.84 0.15 -8.44
C ARG A 59 30.47 -0.47 -7.21
N GLY A 60 30.68 -1.77 -7.19
CA GLY A 60 31.16 -2.48 -6.01
C GLY A 60 30.07 -2.88 -5.02
N ASP A 61 28.80 -2.90 -5.45
CA ASP A 61 27.61 -3.20 -4.61
C ASP A 61 27.28 -4.70 -4.61
N LEU A 62 28.28 -5.61 -4.65
CA LEU A 62 28.03 -7.04 -4.68
C LEU A 62 27.47 -7.57 -3.36
N ALA A 63 26.19 -7.93 -3.34
CA ALA A 63 25.59 -8.69 -2.24
C ALA A 63 25.92 -10.19 -2.35
N PRO A 64 25.79 -10.98 -1.25
CA PRO A 64 26.10 -12.40 -1.22
C PRO A 64 25.49 -13.24 -2.35
N GLY A 65 24.29 -12.92 -2.79
CA GLY A 65 23.58 -13.61 -3.87
C GLY A 65 23.63 -12.92 -5.24
N SER A 66 24.37 -11.82 -5.40
CA SER A 66 24.42 -11.06 -6.68
C SER A 66 25.04 -11.86 -7.80
N ASP A 67 24.51 -11.66 -9.00
CA ASP A 67 25.13 -12.07 -10.26
C ASP A 67 26.31 -11.14 -10.58
N LEU A 68 27.24 -11.59 -11.41
CA LEU A 68 28.33 -10.77 -11.92
C LEU A 68 27.96 -10.27 -13.31
N ASP A 69 27.74 -8.95 -13.45
CA ASP A 69 27.43 -8.31 -14.71
C ASP A 69 28.72 -7.93 -15.43
N LEU A 70 29.05 -8.58 -16.57
CA LEU A 70 30.34 -8.52 -17.26
C LEU A 70 30.22 -8.18 -18.74
N VAL A 71 31.14 -7.36 -19.21
CA VAL A 71 31.33 -7.11 -20.65
C VAL A 71 32.78 -7.43 -21.01
N LEU A 72 32.99 -8.38 -21.93
CA LEU A 72 34.26 -8.58 -22.57
C LEU A 72 34.36 -7.62 -23.77
N LEU A 73 35.11 -6.54 -23.59
CA LEU A 73 35.41 -5.60 -24.68
C LEU A 73 36.55 -6.10 -25.50
N HIS A 74 36.47 -5.88 -26.81
CA HIS A 74 37.58 -6.13 -27.74
C HIS A 74 37.74 -5.01 -28.76
N ARG A 75 38.96 -4.81 -29.24
CA ARG A 75 39.22 -3.88 -30.33
C ARG A 75 38.60 -4.40 -31.63
N ALA A 76 38.15 -3.50 -32.50
CA ALA A 76 37.64 -3.88 -33.82
C ALA A 76 38.73 -4.63 -34.59
N GLY A 77 38.39 -5.79 -35.16
CA GLY A 77 39.32 -6.63 -35.87
C GLY A 77 40.24 -7.49 -35.00
N ALA A 78 40.01 -7.57 -33.67
CA ALA A 78 40.72 -8.52 -32.83
C ALA A 78 40.47 -9.96 -33.30
N ALA A 79 41.55 -10.66 -33.61
CA ALA A 79 41.45 -12.06 -33.99
C ALA A 79 40.97 -12.88 -32.81
N ASP A 80 40.11 -13.87 -33.06
CA ASP A 80 39.70 -14.86 -32.06
C ASP A 80 38.90 -14.35 -30.84
N ALA A 81 38.16 -13.22 -30.94
CA ALA A 81 37.33 -12.72 -29.84
C ALA A 81 36.39 -13.79 -29.26
N GLN A 82 35.80 -14.65 -30.09
CA GLN A 82 34.98 -15.77 -29.66
C GLN A 82 35.78 -16.80 -28.87
N ARG A 83 37.01 -17.13 -29.29
CA ARG A 83 37.87 -18.09 -28.57
C ARG A 83 38.28 -17.57 -27.21
N VAL A 84 38.57 -16.27 -27.07
CA VAL A 84 38.89 -15.64 -25.79
C VAL A 84 37.65 -15.64 -24.90
N ALA A 85 36.48 -15.32 -25.44
CA ALA A 85 35.21 -15.37 -24.74
C ALA A 85 34.92 -16.77 -24.19
N ASP A 86 35.02 -17.80 -25.03
CA ASP A 86 34.80 -19.19 -24.63
C ASP A 86 35.73 -19.61 -23.49
N ARG A 87 37.05 -19.29 -23.59
CA ARG A 87 38.03 -19.59 -22.53
C ARG A 87 37.75 -18.85 -21.23
N LEU A 88 37.11 -17.66 -21.28
CA LEU A 88 36.77 -16.89 -20.10
C LEU A 88 35.47 -17.38 -19.47
N TRP A 89 34.43 -17.64 -20.27
CA TRP A 89 33.10 -17.94 -19.72
C TRP A 89 32.95 -19.38 -19.25
N TYR A 90 33.57 -20.36 -19.91
CA TYR A 90 33.44 -21.77 -19.49
C TYR A 90 33.91 -22.01 -18.07
N PRO A 91 35.08 -21.54 -17.59
CA PRO A 91 35.47 -21.70 -16.19
C PRO A 91 34.54 -21.01 -15.19
N ILE A 92 33.91 -19.89 -15.61
CA ILE A 92 32.94 -19.20 -14.73
C ILE A 92 31.65 -20.01 -14.60
N TRP A 93 31.12 -20.53 -15.69
CA TRP A 93 29.95 -21.40 -15.70
C TRP A 93 30.19 -22.68 -14.91
N ASP A 94 31.35 -23.30 -15.06
CA ASP A 94 31.73 -24.51 -14.31
C ASP A 94 31.88 -24.25 -12.81
N SER A 95 32.13 -23.01 -12.39
CA SER A 95 32.18 -22.62 -10.98
C SER A 95 30.80 -22.52 -10.32
N GLY A 96 29.71 -22.55 -11.08
CA GLY A 96 28.34 -22.36 -10.60
C GLY A 96 27.98 -20.91 -10.23
N VAL A 97 28.84 -19.94 -10.51
CA VAL A 97 28.59 -18.52 -10.30
C VAL A 97 27.69 -17.99 -11.43
N ARG A 98 26.62 -17.30 -11.04
CA ARG A 98 25.72 -16.70 -12.04
C ARG A 98 26.35 -15.44 -12.63
N ILE A 99 26.30 -15.32 -13.94
CA ILE A 99 26.78 -14.14 -14.68
C ILE A 99 25.72 -13.67 -15.67
N ASP A 100 25.63 -12.36 -15.84
CA ASP A 100 25.14 -11.73 -17.06
C ASP A 100 26.35 -11.22 -17.85
N HIS A 101 26.48 -11.62 -19.12
CA HIS A 101 27.69 -11.36 -19.87
C HIS A 101 27.42 -11.02 -21.33
N SER A 102 28.32 -10.24 -21.90
CA SER A 102 28.31 -9.96 -23.33
C SER A 102 29.71 -9.77 -23.86
N VAL A 103 29.89 -9.98 -25.19
CA VAL A 103 31.13 -9.74 -25.91
C VAL A 103 30.87 -8.66 -26.94
N ARG A 104 31.59 -7.54 -26.87
CA ARG A 104 31.27 -6.36 -27.69
C ARG A 104 32.53 -5.56 -28.01
N THR A 105 32.50 -4.90 -29.16
CA THR A 105 33.34 -3.72 -29.41
C THR A 105 32.73 -2.49 -28.76
N VAL A 106 33.46 -1.40 -28.59
CA VAL A 106 32.93 -0.11 -28.11
C VAL A 106 31.75 0.35 -28.98
N ALA A 107 31.81 0.18 -30.28
CA ALA A 107 30.74 0.57 -31.20
C ALA A 107 29.44 -0.26 -30.99
N GLU A 108 29.59 -1.56 -30.72
CA GLU A 108 28.45 -2.43 -30.41
C GLU A 108 27.86 -2.16 -29.03
N ALA A 109 28.68 -1.89 -28.01
CA ALA A 109 28.22 -1.50 -26.69
C ALA A 109 27.43 -0.17 -26.76
N ARG A 110 27.91 0.82 -27.52
CA ARG A 110 27.17 2.08 -27.75
C ARG A 110 25.83 1.87 -28.44
N ARG A 111 25.75 1.00 -29.46
CA ARG A 111 24.48 0.66 -30.12
C ARG A 111 23.54 -0.02 -29.16
N ALA A 112 23.99 -1.00 -28.39
CA ALA A 112 23.17 -1.66 -27.40
C ALA A 112 22.64 -0.68 -26.31
N ALA A 113 23.48 0.27 -25.88
CA ALA A 113 23.05 1.34 -24.96
C ALA A 113 22.03 2.29 -25.62
N ALA A 114 22.14 2.51 -26.93
CA ALA A 114 21.18 3.31 -27.67
C ALA A 114 19.81 2.60 -27.80
N ASP A 115 19.78 1.27 -27.86
CA ASP A 115 18.57 0.48 -28.04
C ASP A 115 17.88 0.10 -26.71
N ASP A 116 18.64 -0.03 -25.60
CA ASP A 116 18.15 -0.48 -24.31
C ASP A 116 18.65 0.43 -23.17
N LEU A 117 17.68 1.06 -22.45
CA LEU A 117 17.97 1.92 -21.30
C LEU A 117 18.62 1.17 -20.12
N LYS A 118 18.31 -0.12 -19.92
CA LYS A 118 18.94 -0.91 -18.86
C LYS A 118 20.42 -1.13 -19.14
N VAL A 119 20.74 -1.42 -20.40
CA VAL A 119 22.13 -1.53 -20.86
C VAL A 119 22.85 -0.19 -20.72
N ALA A 120 22.20 0.92 -21.14
CA ALA A 120 22.78 2.26 -20.99
C ALA A 120 23.11 2.57 -19.52
N LEU A 121 22.16 2.42 -18.61
CA LEU A 121 22.37 2.67 -17.19
C LEU A 121 23.45 1.77 -16.57
N GLY A 122 23.48 0.48 -16.96
CA GLY A 122 24.53 -0.44 -16.51
C GLY A 122 25.94 -0.03 -16.96
N LEU A 123 26.06 0.47 -18.21
CA LEU A 123 27.33 0.92 -18.77
C LEU A 123 27.79 2.29 -18.22
N LEU A 124 26.91 3.11 -17.64
CA LEU A 124 27.33 4.32 -16.92
C LEU A 124 28.20 4.00 -15.71
N ASP A 125 28.02 2.81 -15.12
CA ASP A 125 28.79 2.31 -13.98
C ASP A 125 29.96 1.38 -14.42
N ALA A 126 30.38 1.45 -15.67
CA ALA A 126 31.45 0.59 -16.21
C ALA A 126 32.80 0.79 -15.50
N ARG A 127 33.38 -0.31 -15.03
CA ARG A 127 34.70 -0.35 -14.36
C ARG A 127 35.57 -1.45 -14.95
N VAL A 128 36.81 -1.12 -15.24
CA VAL A 128 37.80 -2.09 -15.76
C VAL A 128 38.23 -3.03 -14.63
N ILE A 129 38.11 -4.34 -14.85
CA ILE A 129 38.64 -5.38 -13.97
C ILE A 129 40.05 -5.76 -14.40
N ALA A 130 40.25 -6.01 -15.70
CA ALA A 130 41.52 -6.45 -16.27
C ALA A 130 41.63 -6.08 -17.75
N GLY A 131 42.85 -6.05 -18.28
CA GLY A 131 43.14 -5.84 -19.68
C GLY A 131 43.45 -4.38 -20.04
N ASP A 132 43.05 -3.97 -21.23
CA ASP A 132 43.36 -2.65 -21.80
C ASP A 132 42.53 -1.53 -21.14
N ALA A 133 43.18 -0.75 -20.29
CA ALA A 133 42.54 0.36 -19.57
C ALA A 133 42.07 1.48 -20.53
N ASP A 134 42.79 1.73 -21.65
CA ASP A 134 42.41 2.76 -22.61
C ASP A 134 41.14 2.34 -23.37
N LEU A 135 40.98 1.05 -23.64
CA LEU A 135 39.74 0.52 -24.24
C LEU A 135 38.55 0.71 -23.31
N GLY A 136 38.72 0.44 -22.02
CA GLY A 136 37.70 0.69 -21.02
C GLY A 136 37.37 2.18 -20.87
N ALA A 137 38.38 3.03 -20.79
CA ALA A 137 38.19 4.49 -20.72
C ALA A 137 37.45 5.03 -21.97
N SER A 138 37.78 4.48 -23.16
CA SER A 138 37.08 4.82 -24.42
C SER A 138 35.60 4.47 -24.38
N LEU A 139 35.25 3.31 -23.80
CA LEU A 139 33.84 2.93 -23.62
C LEU A 139 33.13 3.93 -22.70
N THR A 140 33.65 4.17 -21.50
CA THR A 140 33.05 5.05 -20.52
C THR A 140 32.85 6.47 -21.06
N HIS A 141 33.88 7.01 -21.73
CA HIS A 141 33.81 8.34 -22.37
C HIS A 141 32.73 8.40 -23.46
N ALA A 142 32.67 7.38 -24.32
CA ALA A 142 31.72 7.33 -25.42
C ALA A 142 30.28 7.18 -24.94
N VAL A 143 30.02 6.28 -23.96
CA VAL A 143 28.70 6.07 -23.40
C VAL A 143 28.18 7.32 -22.66
N LEU A 144 29.02 7.95 -21.83
CA LEU A 144 28.68 9.21 -21.17
C LEU A 144 28.40 10.34 -22.17
N GLY A 145 29.19 10.43 -23.24
CA GLY A 145 28.97 11.41 -24.31
C GLY A 145 27.65 11.21 -25.03
N ASP A 146 27.33 9.97 -25.40
CA ASP A 146 26.05 9.61 -26.03
C ASP A 146 24.87 9.85 -25.09
N TRP A 147 24.99 9.46 -23.82
CA TRP A 147 23.95 9.65 -22.78
C TRP A 147 23.58 11.13 -22.62
N ARG A 148 24.59 12.01 -22.54
CA ARG A 148 24.40 13.47 -22.48
C ARG A 148 23.79 14.04 -23.73
N ALA A 149 24.28 13.61 -24.90
CA ALA A 149 23.77 14.10 -26.19
C ALA A 149 22.30 13.73 -26.41
N MET A 150 21.86 12.57 -25.91
CA MET A 150 20.52 12.05 -26.09
C MET A 150 19.60 12.33 -24.86
N ALA A 151 20.05 13.09 -23.87
CA ALA A 151 19.34 13.25 -22.60
C ALA A 151 17.89 13.71 -22.78
N GLN A 152 17.61 14.65 -23.68
CA GLN A 152 16.25 15.15 -23.94
C GLN A 152 15.29 14.08 -24.46
N GLN A 153 15.80 13.08 -25.17
CA GLN A 153 15.00 11.94 -25.65
C GLN A 153 14.90 10.85 -24.57
N ARG A 154 16.03 10.54 -23.89
CA ARG A 154 16.13 9.42 -22.97
C ARG A 154 15.44 9.64 -21.62
N LEU A 155 15.43 10.88 -21.11
CA LEU A 155 14.80 11.17 -19.82
C LEU A 155 13.28 10.89 -19.80
N PRO A 156 12.49 11.27 -20.82
CA PRO A 156 11.07 10.87 -20.88
C PRO A 156 10.87 9.35 -20.97
N GLU A 157 11.71 8.63 -21.74
CA GLU A 157 11.65 7.17 -21.83
C GLU A 157 11.96 6.52 -20.46
N LEU A 158 12.97 7.03 -19.76
CA LEU A 158 13.36 6.58 -18.43
C LEU A 158 12.25 6.87 -17.40
N ARG A 159 11.60 8.05 -17.48
CA ARG A 159 10.46 8.40 -16.64
C ARG A 159 9.31 7.42 -16.83
N ALA A 160 8.95 7.10 -18.07
CA ALA A 160 7.90 6.14 -18.36
C ALA A 160 8.17 4.75 -17.75
N LEU A 161 9.42 4.27 -17.81
CA LEU A 161 9.82 3.01 -17.18
C LEU A 161 9.72 3.05 -15.64
N VAL A 162 10.06 4.19 -15.02
CA VAL A 162 9.91 4.38 -13.57
C VAL A 162 8.44 4.35 -13.17
N ASP A 163 7.59 5.08 -13.89
CA ASP A 163 6.15 5.17 -13.60
C ASP A 163 5.44 3.81 -13.81
N GLU A 164 5.79 3.07 -14.87
CA GLU A 164 5.29 1.70 -15.11
C GLU A 164 5.71 0.75 -13.97
N ARG A 165 6.96 0.81 -13.55
CA ARG A 165 7.48 -0.01 -12.45
C ARG A 165 6.80 0.35 -11.13
N ARG A 166 6.64 1.65 -10.81
CA ARG A 166 5.93 2.13 -9.61
C ARG A 166 4.49 1.60 -9.57
N THR A 167 3.78 1.65 -10.70
CA THR A 167 2.41 1.13 -10.80
C THR A 167 2.34 -0.38 -10.56
N ARG A 168 3.30 -1.14 -11.09
CA ARG A 168 3.32 -2.60 -11.03
C ARG A 168 3.77 -3.14 -9.68
N VAL A 169 4.81 -2.54 -9.07
CA VAL A 169 5.48 -3.08 -7.87
C VAL A 169 5.07 -2.32 -6.61
N GLY A 170 4.65 -1.08 -6.73
CA GLY A 170 4.30 -0.21 -5.61
C GLY A 170 5.49 0.55 -5.01
N GLU A 171 5.21 1.23 -3.91
CA GLU A 171 6.18 2.04 -3.15
C GLU A 171 6.78 1.22 -2.02
N LEU A 172 8.11 1.22 -1.90
CA LEU A 172 8.83 0.43 -0.91
C LEU A 172 8.39 0.76 0.52
N ALA A 173 8.24 2.05 0.82
CA ALA A 173 7.86 2.54 2.13
C ALA A 173 6.41 2.18 2.56
N GLN A 174 5.61 1.56 1.68
CA GLN A 174 4.18 1.36 1.92
C GLN A 174 3.75 -0.11 1.94
N VAL A 175 4.65 -1.04 1.67
CA VAL A 175 4.29 -2.46 1.56
C VAL A 175 4.93 -3.30 2.66
N LEU A 176 4.19 -4.27 3.22
CA LEU A 176 4.68 -5.15 4.29
C LEU A 176 5.82 -6.08 3.86
N GLU A 177 5.87 -6.43 2.59
CA GLU A 177 6.90 -7.28 2.00
C GLU A 177 7.60 -6.54 0.86
N PRO A 178 8.42 -5.52 1.17
CA PRO A 178 9.03 -4.66 0.16
C PRO A 178 10.04 -5.40 -0.70
N ASP A 179 10.03 -5.12 -2.00
CA ASP A 179 11.14 -5.43 -2.88
C ASP A 179 12.17 -4.30 -2.81
N LEU A 180 13.30 -4.56 -2.14
CA LEU A 180 14.36 -3.59 -1.87
C LEU A 180 14.97 -2.99 -3.14
N LYS A 181 14.81 -3.66 -4.28
CA LYS A 181 15.39 -3.24 -5.56
C LYS A 181 14.38 -2.63 -6.49
N GLU A 182 13.22 -3.28 -6.71
CA GLU A 182 12.27 -2.91 -7.75
C GLU A 182 11.16 -1.96 -7.25
N SER A 183 10.80 -1.94 -5.95
CA SER A 183 9.80 -1.00 -5.45
C SER A 183 10.30 0.45 -5.56
N TYR A 184 9.37 1.41 -5.75
CA TYR A 184 9.70 2.83 -5.83
C TYR A 184 10.28 3.33 -4.50
N GLY A 185 11.38 4.07 -4.57
CA GLY A 185 12.24 4.39 -3.43
C GLY A 185 13.30 3.34 -3.14
N GLY A 186 13.44 2.30 -3.97
CA GLY A 186 14.44 1.24 -3.83
C GLY A 186 15.74 1.48 -4.62
N LEU A 187 16.59 0.45 -4.65
CA LEU A 187 17.92 0.50 -5.25
C LEU A 187 17.91 0.83 -6.76
N ARG A 188 16.82 0.53 -7.47
CA ARG A 188 16.65 0.87 -8.87
C ARG A 188 16.50 2.38 -9.07
N ASP A 189 15.82 3.07 -8.14
CA ASP A 189 15.67 4.53 -8.19
C ASP A 189 16.98 5.24 -7.89
N ALA A 190 17.81 4.69 -7.00
CA ALA A 190 19.18 5.16 -6.81
C ALA A 190 20.01 5.08 -8.11
N THR A 191 19.82 4.02 -8.92
CA THR A 191 20.47 3.91 -10.24
C THR A 191 19.93 4.98 -11.21
N VAL A 192 18.61 5.22 -11.20
CA VAL A 192 17.96 6.27 -11.99
C VAL A 192 18.48 7.65 -11.62
N LEU A 193 18.59 7.96 -10.32
CA LEU A 193 19.15 9.23 -9.84
C LEU A 193 20.56 9.48 -10.36
N ARG A 194 21.45 8.46 -10.31
CA ARG A 194 22.79 8.56 -10.89
C ARG A 194 22.74 8.77 -12.42
N GLY A 195 21.79 8.08 -13.08
CA GLY A 195 21.55 8.27 -14.52
C GLY A 195 21.12 9.71 -14.86
N ILE A 196 20.22 10.31 -14.08
CA ILE A 196 19.80 11.72 -14.23
C ILE A 196 21.01 12.65 -14.03
N ALA A 197 21.78 12.48 -12.96
CA ALA A 197 22.97 13.27 -12.69
C ALA A 197 23.98 13.20 -13.84
N ALA A 198 24.20 12.02 -14.42
CA ALA A 198 25.10 11.80 -15.53
C ALA A 198 24.71 12.54 -16.81
N THR A 199 23.45 12.97 -16.97
CA THR A 199 22.99 13.75 -18.13
C THR A 199 23.50 15.20 -18.15
N TRP A 200 23.79 15.79 -16.98
CA TRP A 200 24.07 17.22 -16.76
C TRP A 200 22.90 18.15 -17.15
N VAL A 201 21.71 17.64 -17.31
CA VAL A 201 20.50 18.44 -17.57
C VAL A 201 20.10 19.21 -16.32
N THR A 202 20.22 18.57 -15.16
CA THR A 202 19.91 19.16 -13.86
C THR A 202 20.73 18.50 -12.75
N ASP A 203 20.85 19.21 -11.62
CA ASP A 203 21.41 18.63 -10.40
C ASP A 203 20.36 17.77 -9.69
N ILE A 204 20.85 16.72 -9.04
CA ILE A 204 20.06 15.91 -8.10
C ILE A 204 20.29 16.41 -6.65
N PRO A 205 19.41 16.09 -5.69
CA PRO A 205 19.69 16.36 -4.28
C PRO A 205 21.01 15.75 -3.82
N HIS A 206 21.81 16.51 -3.06
CA HIS A 206 23.17 16.10 -2.66
C HIS A 206 23.24 15.49 -1.28
N THR A 207 22.14 15.42 -0.51
CA THR A 207 22.16 15.02 0.89
C THR A 207 21.15 13.94 1.22
N GLY A 208 21.63 12.93 1.95
CA GLY A 208 20.82 11.96 2.69
C GLY A 208 20.43 10.70 1.95
N TRP A 209 20.19 10.73 0.65
CA TRP A 209 19.72 9.54 -0.08
C TRP A 209 20.81 8.49 -0.31
N GLU A 210 22.08 8.87 -0.38
CA GLU A 210 23.20 7.94 -0.49
C GLU A 210 23.36 7.08 0.77
N GLU A 211 23.24 7.67 1.94
CA GLU A 211 23.25 6.97 3.23
C GLU A 211 22.06 6.00 3.31
N SER A 212 20.90 6.44 2.86
CA SER A 212 19.68 5.62 2.79
C SER A 212 19.83 4.44 1.84
N VAL A 213 20.51 4.60 0.70
CA VAL A 213 20.89 3.50 -0.20
C VAL A 213 21.78 2.48 0.51
N MET A 214 22.71 2.93 1.37
CA MET A 214 23.57 2.01 2.13
C MET A 214 22.75 1.17 3.10
N VAL A 215 21.73 1.75 3.76
CA VAL A 215 20.80 0.98 4.62
C VAL A 215 20.10 -0.11 3.79
N LEU A 216 19.54 0.23 2.63
CA LEU A 216 18.88 -0.74 1.75
C LEU A 216 19.83 -1.85 1.26
N LEU A 217 21.08 -1.51 0.96
CA LEU A 217 22.11 -2.48 0.59
C LEU A 217 22.48 -3.40 1.76
N ASP A 218 22.55 -2.88 2.99
CA ASP A 218 22.88 -3.67 4.19
C ASP A 218 21.73 -4.65 4.51
N VAL A 219 20.49 -4.21 4.38
CA VAL A 219 19.30 -5.08 4.54
C VAL A 219 19.27 -6.17 3.47
N ARG A 220 19.60 -5.83 2.22
CA ARG A 220 19.72 -6.80 1.11
C ARG A 220 20.81 -7.83 1.36
N ASP A 221 21.96 -7.39 1.88
CA ASP A 221 23.07 -8.27 2.26
C ASP A 221 22.65 -9.26 3.34
N ALA A 222 21.99 -8.77 4.39
CA ALA A 222 21.47 -9.60 5.48
C ALA A 222 20.41 -10.58 4.98
N LEU A 223 19.49 -10.14 4.15
CA LEU A 223 18.46 -10.99 3.52
C LEU A 223 19.10 -12.17 2.76
N HIS A 224 20.12 -11.90 1.93
CA HIS A 224 20.83 -12.95 1.20
C HIS A 224 21.58 -13.91 2.12
N ARG A 225 22.13 -13.41 3.26
CA ARG A 225 22.82 -14.26 4.23
C ARG A 225 21.87 -15.17 4.99
N VAL A 226 20.77 -14.60 5.47
CA VAL A 226 19.78 -15.32 6.27
C VAL A 226 19.09 -16.39 5.44
N THR A 227 18.71 -16.04 4.21
CA THR A 227 17.93 -16.93 3.34
C THR A 227 18.79 -17.89 2.52
N GLY A 228 20.07 -17.56 2.30
CA GLY A 228 20.92 -18.26 1.34
C GLY A 228 20.47 -18.13 -0.11
N ARG A 229 19.57 -17.18 -0.44
CA ARG A 229 18.95 -16.99 -1.74
C ARG A 229 19.20 -15.58 -2.28
N PRO A 230 19.25 -15.38 -3.61
CA PRO A 230 19.43 -14.08 -4.24
C PRO A 230 18.09 -13.36 -4.41
N GLY A 231 17.31 -13.21 -3.34
CA GLY A 231 16.01 -12.54 -3.35
C GLY A 231 16.14 -11.08 -2.90
N ASP A 232 15.39 -10.20 -3.54
CA ASP A 232 15.38 -8.77 -3.19
C ASP A 232 14.07 -8.40 -2.41
N ARG A 233 13.11 -9.34 -2.28
CA ARG A 233 11.86 -9.15 -1.54
C ARG A 233 12.01 -9.61 -0.10
N LEU A 234 11.78 -8.72 0.84
CA LEU A 234 11.85 -8.96 2.28
C LEU A 234 10.50 -9.52 2.78
N LEU A 235 10.36 -10.85 2.71
CA LEU A 235 9.14 -11.54 3.10
C LEU A 235 8.92 -11.49 4.63
N MET A 236 7.67 -11.46 5.08
CA MET A 236 7.30 -11.35 6.49
C MET A 236 8.02 -12.40 7.37
N GLN A 237 8.09 -13.64 6.89
CA GLN A 237 8.75 -14.74 7.61
C GLN A 237 10.27 -14.57 7.77
N GLU A 238 10.91 -13.68 6.99
CA GLU A 238 12.35 -13.45 6.99
C GLU A 238 12.74 -12.20 7.80
N GLN A 239 11.78 -11.29 8.03
CA GLN A 239 12.02 -9.98 8.64
C GLN A 239 12.65 -10.07 10.02
N GLU A 240 12.16 -10.96 10.88
CA GLU A 240 12.69 -11.11 12.24
C GLU A 240 14.15 -11.60 12.24
N ALA A 241 14.47 -12.59 11.40
CA ALA A 241 15.83 -13.10 11.29
C ALA A 241 16.79 -12.06 10.69
N VAL A 242 16.33 -11.26 9.73
CA VAL A 242 17.10 -10.14 9.14
C VAL A 242 17.30 -9.03 10.18
N ALA A 243 16.27 -8.70 10.97
CA ALA A 243 16.37 -7.72 12.05
C ALA A 243 17.45 -8.12 13.07
N GLN A 244 17.42 -9.36 13.53
CA GLN A 244 18.41 -9.90 14.46
C GLN A 244 19.83 -9.88 13.89
N ASP A 245 20.00 -10.25 12.61
CA ASP A 245 21.31 -10.25 11.94
C ASP A 245 21.92 -8.84 11.82
N LEU A 246 21.08 -7.82 11.68
CA LEU A 246 21.49 -6.41 11.63
C LEU A 246 21.48 -5.69 12.98
N GLY A 247 21.02 -6.35 14.06
CA GLY A 247 21.00 -5.80 15.42
C GLY A 247 19.83 -4.85 15.70
N TYR A 248 18.75 -4.90 14.92
CA TYR A 248 17.49 -4.21 15.25
C TYR A 248 16.77 -4.94 16.38
N SER A 249 15.98 -4.21 17.16
CA SER A 249 15.23 -4.76 18.30
C SER A 249 14.20 -5.81 17.89
N ASP A 250 13.58 -5.61 16.74
CA ASP A 250 12.53 -6.44 16.18
C ASP A 250 12.32 -6.14 14.68
N SER A 251 11.43 -6.89 14.07
CA SER A 251 11.06 -6.71 12.65
C SER A 251 10.38 -5.38 12.34
N ASP A 252 9.69 -4.75 13.31
CA ASP A 252 9.08 -3.43 13.09
C ASP A 252 10.14 -2.33 13.07
N ALA A 253 11.16 -2.41 13.91
CA ALA A 253 12.30 -1.50 13.89
C ALA A 253 13.09 -1.60 12.57
N LEU A 254 13.29 -2.83 12.06
CA LEU A 254 13.87 -3.06 10.75
C LEU A 254 13.04 -2.41 9.63
N LEU A 255 11.73 -2.68 9.60
CA LEU A 255 10.85 -2.11 8.57
C LEU A 255 10.82 -0.59 8.62
N ARG A 256 10.80 0.03 9.80
CA ARG A 256 10.88 1.49 9.95
C ARG A 256 12.16 2.04 9.31
N ALA A 257 13.31 1.44 9.59
CA ALA A 257 14.57 1.88 8.98
C ALA A 257 14.56 1.72 7.46
N VAL A 258 13.98 0.63 6.95
CA VAL A 258 13.79 0.38 5.51
C VAL A 258 12.86 1.43 4.89
N TYR A 259 11.74 1.74 5.53
CA TYR A 259 10.77 2.72 5.04
C TYR A 259 11.34 4.14 5.06
N ASP A 260 12.04 4.53 6.11
CA ASP A 260 12.71 5.84 6.19
C ASP A 260 13.74 6.00 5.08
N ALA A 261 14.57 4.97 4.86
CA ALA A 261 15.53 4.97 3.77
C ALA A 261 14.84 5.05 2.39
N ALA A 262 13.74 4.33 2.21
CA ALA A 262 12.97 4.37 0.96
C ALA A 262 12.33 5.73 0.71
N ARG A 263 11.80 6.40 1.74
CA ARG A 263 11.24 7.76 1.64
C ARG A 263 12.29 8.77 1.22
N ASP A 264 13.51 8.67 1.72
CA ASP A 264 14.60 9.55 1.31
C ASP A 264 14.95 9.38 -0.17
N VAL A 265 15.06 8.13 -0.64
CA VAL A 265 15.34 7.84 -2.06
C VAL A 265 14.18 8.27 -2.95
N ALA A 266 12.93 8.02 -2.54
CA ALA A 266 11.73 8.45 -3.27
C ALA A 266 11.64 9.97 -3.37
N TYR A 267 11.85 10.70 -2.26
CA TYR A 267 11.86 12.16 -2.25
C TYR A 267 12.96 12.73 -3.17
N ALA A 268 14.18 12.18 -3.09
CA ALA A 268 15.26 12.58 -3.98
C ALA A 268 14.90 12.37 -5.46
N SER A 269 14.24 11.25 -5.76
CA SER A 269 13.74 10.91 -7.09
C SER A 269 12.68 11.92 -7.56
N ASP A 270 11.68 12.21 -6.73
CA ASP A 270 10.61 13.15 -7.06
C ASP A 270 11.15 14.57 -7.31
N VAL A 271 12.08 15.05 -6.48
CA VAL A 271 12.76 16.34 -6.66
C VAL A 271 13.59 16.35 -7.96
N ALA A 272 14.33 15.27 -8.23
CA ALA A 272 15.13 15.17 -9.45
C ALA A 272 14.25 15.20 -10.71
N TRP A 273 13.14 14.44 -10.72
CA TRP A 273 12.20 14.43 -11.83
C TRP A 273 11.51 15.78 -12.00
N HIS A 274 11.11 16.45 -10.93
CA HIS A 274 10.56 17.81 -11.00
C HIS A 274 11.55 18.80 -11.63
N ARG A 275 12.83 18.71 -11.28
CA ARG A 275 13.89 19.52 -11.89
C ARG A 275 14.11 19.17 -13.36
N VAL A 276 14.05 17.89 -13.75
CA VAL A 276 14.11 17.44 -15.15
C VAL A 276 12.95 18.04 -15.95
N ASP A 277 11.73 17.92 -15.45
CA ASP A 277 10.54 18.48 -16.11
C ASP A 277 10.69 19.99 -16.34
N ARG A 278 11.24 20.70 -15.36
CA ARG A 278 11.51 22.14 -15.44
C ARG A 278 12.58 22.47 -16.50
N ALA A 279 13.68 21.71 -16.51
CA ALA A 279 14.80 21.93 -17.44
C ALA A 279 14.44 21.57 -18.88
N THR A 280 13.49 20.62 -19.09
CA THR A 280 13.11 20.12 -20.41
C THR A 280 11.86 20.82 -20.98
N ARG A 281 11.09 21.57 -20.17
CA ARG A 281 9.96 22.38 -20.65
C ARG A 281 10.49 23.40 -21.67
N ARG A 282 10.19 23.19 -22.95
CA ARG A 282 10.39 24.20 -23.98
C ARG A 282 9.33 25.29 -23.75
N GLU A 283 9.73 26.46 -23.29
CA GLU A 283 8.88 27.63 -23.46
C GLU A 283 8.55 27.72 -24.98
N PRO A 284 7.27 27.84 -25.37
CA PRO A 284 6.96 28.11 -26.77
C PRO A 284 7.65 29.42 -27.13
N ARG A 285 8.65 29.34 -27.99
CA ARG A 285 9.27 30.53 -28.60
C ARG A 285 8.24 31.23 -29.47
N LEU A 286 7.27 31.89 -28.83
CA LEU A 286 6.37 32.82 -29.50
C LEU A 286 6.97 34.21 -29.41
N SER A 287 7.46 34.62 -30.58
CA SER A 287 7.53 36.02 -31.11
C SER A 287 8.51 37.00 -30.46
N PHE A 288 9.25 37.59 -31.32
CA PHE A 288 9.73 38.99 -31.34
C PHE A 288 9.28 39.81 -30.13
N ARG A 289 9.97 39.69 -29.01
CA ARG A 289 10.01 40.71 -27.98
C ARG A 289 11.37 41.38 -28.06
N PRO A 290 11.40 42.74 -28.15
CA PRO A 290 12.65 43.45 -28.12
C PRO A 290 13.36 43.17 -26.78
N LEU A 291 14.67 42.99 -26.84
CA LEU A 291 15.56 42.79 -25.69
C LEU A 291 15.31 43.90 -24.65
N ARG A 292 14.41 43.67 -23.69
CA ARG A 292 14.41 44.41 -22.44
C ARG A 292 15.46 43.76 -21.54
N ARG A 293 16.56 44.49 -21.31
CA ARG A 293 17.49 44.20 -20.22
C ARG A 293 16.71 44.17 -18.93
N GLY A 294 16.69 43.05 -18.19
CA GLY A 294 16.29 42.98 -16.80
C GLY A 294 14.92 42.28 -16.57
N THR A 295 14.72 41.04 -17.08
CA THR A 295 13.66 40.17 -16.51
C THR A 295 14.36 38.98 -15.84
N GLY A 296 14.58 39.12 -14.53
CA GLY A 296 14.74 37.97 -13.65
C GLY A 296 13.51 37.03 -13.77
N PRO A 297 13.56 35.80 -13.25
CA PRO A 297 12.43 34.87 -13.32
C PRO A 297 11.15 35.55 -12.85
N THR A 298 10.06 35.32 -13.60
CA THR A 298 8.75 35.96 -13.30
C THR A 298 8.23 35.38 -12.01
N ARG A 299 8.20 36.18 -10.95
CA ARG A 299 7.61 35.83 -9.65
C ARG A 299 6.15 36.26 -9.64
N ARG A 300 5.23 35.34 -9.33
CA ARG A 300 3.81 35.61 -9.17
C ARG A 300 3.42 35.44 -7.70
N PRO A 301 2.70 36.38 -7.08
CA PRO A 301 2.20 36.22 -5.72
C PRO A 301 1.36 34.94 -5.61
N LEU A 302 1.53 34.20 -4.52
CA LEU A 302 0.76 32.99 -4.19
C LEU A 302 0.02 33.19 -2.86
N ALA A 303 0.76 33.60 -1.83
CA ALA A 303 0.24 33.97 -0.53
C ALA A 303 1.16 35.05 0.05
N ASP A 304 0.82 35.61 1.21
CA ASP A 304 1.66 36.57 1.89
C ASP A 304 3.02 35.94 2.24
N GLY A 305 4.11 36.55 1.78
CA GLY A 305 5.48 36.05 1.90
C GLY A 305 5.83 34.88 0.96
N VAL A 306 4.89 34.42 0.08
CA VAL A 306 5.06 33.27 -0.79
C VAL A 306 4.76 33.62 -2.25
N VAL A 307 5.62 33.20 -3.16
CA VAL A 307 5.47 33.45 -4.61
C VAL A 307 5.70 32.17 -5.40
N VAL A 308 5.14 32.11 -6.60
CA VAL A 308 5.45 31.06 -7.57
C VAL A 308 6.65 31.53 -8.41
N GLN A 309 7.68 30.73 -8.46
CA GLN A 309 8.83 30.91 -9.34
C GLN A 309 9.19 29.58 -9.99
N ASP A 310 9.25 29.56 -11.31
CA ASP A 310 9.64 28.36 -12.09
C ASP A 310 8.81 27.10 -11.81
N GLY A 311 7.53 27.27 -11.42
CA GLY A 311 6.62 26.16 -11.12
C GLY A 311 6.74 25.61 -9.69
N GLU A 312 7.48 26.28 -8.82
CA GLU A 312 7.64 25.96 -7.40
C GLU A 312 7.08 27.09 -6.53
N ALA A 313 6.61 26.77 -5.33
CA ALA A 313 6.35 27.73 -4.29
C ALA A 313 7.67 28.08 -3.58
N VAL A 314 8.03 29.34 -3.58
CA VAL A 314 9.26 29.87 -2.96
C VAL A 314 8.94 31.08 -2.08
N LEU A 315 9.85 31.45 -1.19
CA LEU A 315 9.68 32.65 -0.37
C LEU A 315 9.84 33.92 -1.20
N ALA A 316 9.00 34.92 -0.94
CA ALA A 316 9.15 36.25 -1.50
C ALA A 316 10.50 36.88 -1.08
N LEU A 317 11.01 37.86 -1.86
CA LEU A 317 12.30 38.48 -1.54
C LEU A 317 12.29 39.28 -0.26
N ASP A 318 11.14 39.81 0.09
CA ASP A 318 10.84 40.58 1.29
C ASP A 318 10.23 39.76 2.41
N ALA A 319 10.16 38.43 2.24
CA ALA A 319 9.72 37.54 3.32
C ALA A 319 10.76 37.47 4.43
N HIS A 320 10.30 37.60 5.67
CA HIS A 320 11.09 37.56 6.89
C HIS A 320 10.68 36.40 7.77
N PRO A 321 11.13 35.14 7.46
CA PRO A 321 10.77 33.99 8.26
C PRO A 321 11.09 34.11 9.74
N ASP A 322 12.18 34.86 10.08
CA ASP A 322 12.63 35.15 11.43
C ASP A 322 11.63 35.96 12.28
N ARG A 323 10.61 36.56 11.67
CA ARG A 323 9.58 37.39 12.31
C ARG A 323 8.17 36.92 12.09
N ASP A 324 8.01 35.85 11.36
CA ASP A 324 6.69 35.32 10.93
C ASP A 324 6.59 33.82 11.22
N PRO A 325 6.19 33.42 12.45
CA PRO A 325 6.07 32.04 12.84
C PRO A 325 5.09 31.23 11.96
N GLY A 326 4.01 31.87 11.47
CA GLY A 326 2.97 31.26 10.65
C GLY A 326 3.35 31.08 9.18
N LEU A 327 4.47 31.67 8.72
CA LEU A 327 4.88 31.61 7.31
C LEU A 327 5.07 30.17 6.81
N LEU A 328 5.57 29.27 7.67
CA LEU A 328 5.78 27.86 7.31
C LEU A 328 4.45 27.19 6.94
N LEU A 329 3.43 27.27 7.80
CA LEU A 329 2.11 26.66 7.51
C LEU A 329 1.42 27.33 6.33
N ARG A 330 1.52 28.67 6.23
CA ARG A 330 0.94 29.42 5.12
C ARG A 330 1.58 29.05 3.78
N ALA A 331 2.91 28.89 3.74
CA ALA A 331 3.63 28.47 2.55
C ALA A 331 3.25 27.02 2.14
N ALA A 332 3.16 26.12 3.12
CA ALA A 332 2.75 24.73 2.89
C ALA A 332 1.32 24.66 2.34
N ALA A 333 0.36 25.35 2.97
CA ALA A 333 -1.03 25.39 2.54
C ALA A 333 -1.17 25.96 1.11
N ALA A 334 -0.51 27.08 0.84
CA ALA A 334 -0.56 27.73 -0.47
C ALA A 334 0.05 26.84 -1.58
N ALA A 335 1.16 26.16 -1.30
CA ALA A 335 1.78 25.21 -2.21
C ALA A 335 0.85 24.03 -2.50
N ALA A 336 0.33 23.38 -1.46
CA ALA A 336 -0.54 22.22 -1.57
C ALA A 336 -1.85 22.54 -2.31
N GLN A 337 -2.52 23.62 -1.98
CA GLN A 337 -3.77 24.06 -2.66
C GLN A 337 -3.58 24.38 -4.13
N SER A 338 -2.38 24.81 -4.50
CA SER A 338 -2.06 25.15 -5.89
C SER A 338 -1.47 23.97 -6.68
N GLY A 339 -1.34 22.79 -6.07
CA GLY A 339 -0.69 21.63 -6.68
C GLY A 339 0.78 21.86 -7.01
N LEU A 340 1.44 22.73 -6.24
CA LEU A 340 2.87 23.06 -6.40
C LEU A 340 3.70 22.36 -5.33
N VAL A 341 4.93 22.01 -5.68
CA VAL A 341 5.93 21.60 -4.69
C VAL A 341 6.48 22.83 -3.98
N LEU A 342 6.72 22.70 -2.69
CA LEU A 342 7.46 23.69 -1.93
C LEU A 342 8.96 23.49 -2.19
N ALA A 343 9.64 24.52 -2.68
CA ALA A 343 11.04 24.40 -3.08
C ALA A 343 11.93 23.96 -1.89
N PRO A 344 12.87 23.03 -2.05
CA PRO A 344 13.71 22.54 -0.95
C PRO A 344 14.43 23.66 -0.19
N HIS A 345 15.00 24.66 -0.88
CA HIS A 345 15.65 25.79 -0.25
C HIS A 345 14.70 26.70 0.52
N ALA A 346 13.41 26.72 0.15
CA ALA A 346 12.39 27.46 0.92
C ALA A 346 12.07 26.72 2.22
N ILE A 347 11.97 25.38 2.17
CA ILE A 347 11.79 24.54 3.36
C ILE A 347 12.98 24.70 4.31
N GLU A 348 14.21 24.60 3.81
CA GLU A 348 15.41 24.78 4.61
C GLU A 348 15.43 26.13 5.34
N ARG A 349 15.10 27.22 4.64
CA ARG A 349 15.00 28.53 5.24
C ARG A 349 13.91 28.64 6.30
N LEU A 350 12.72 28.08 6.01
CA LEU A 350 11.60 28.06 6.95
C LEU A 350 11.93 27.29 8.23
N VAL A 351 12.59 26.13 8.09
CA VAL A 351 13.00 25.31 9.23
C VAL A 351 14.05 25.97 10.09
N LEU A 352 15.02 26.68 9.48
CA LEU A 352 16.14 27.32 10.16
C LEU A 352 15.77 28.67 10.76
N GLU A 353 14.94 29.47 10.09
CA GLU A 353 14.71 30.87 10.42
C GLU A 353 13.39 31.10 11.18
N CYS A 354 12.29 30.27 10.92
CA CYS A 354 11.03 30.51 11.61
C CYS A 354 11.12 30.19 13.12
N PRO A 355 10.67 31.10 13.97
CA PRO A 355 10.55 30.84 15.39
C PRO A 355 9.46 29.75 15.65
N PRO A 356 9.41 29.19 16.86
CA PRO A 356 8.34 28.30 17.26
C PRO A 356 6.96 28.91 17.01
N LEU A 357 6.02 28.08 16.52
CA LEU A 357 4.65 28.50 16.17
C LEU A 357 3.87 28.87 17.45
N GLU A 358 3.32 30.07 17.47
CA GLU A 358 2.35 30.53 18.48
C GLU A 358 0.94 30.45 17.84
N TRP A 359 0.24 29.37 18.03
CA TRP A 359 -1.02 29.06 17.33
C TRP A 359 -2.06 30.19 17.38
N THR A 360 -2.21 30.90 16.29
CA THR A 360 -3.25 31.91 16.06
C THR A 360 -4.42 31.31 15.25
N SER A 361 -5.52 32.06 15.08
CA SER A 361 -6.60 31.64 14.17
C SER A 361 -6.10 31.45 12.73
N ALA A 362 -5.22 32.32 12.25
CA ALA A 362 -4.64 32.21 10.91
C ALA A 362 -3.79 30.93 10.73
N ASP A 363 -3.08 30.49 11.78
CA ASP A 363 -2.29 29.26 11.74
C ASP A 363 -3.19 28.01 11.71
N ARG A 364 -4.29 28.02 12.48
CA ARG A 364 -5.31 26.95 12.41
C ARG A 364 -5.95 26.90 11.03
N GLU A 365 -6.34 28.04 10.47
CA GLU A 365 -6.89 28.13 9.12
C GLU A 365 -5.88 27.62 8.08
N ALA A 366 -4.60 27.91 8.22
CA ALA A 366 -3.54 27.42 7.34
C ALA A 366 -3.37 25.89 7.47
N LEU A 367 -3.42 25.33 8.69
CA LEU A 367 -3.38 23.88 8.90
C LEU A 367 -4.58 23.20 8.24
N VAL A 368 -5.80 23.68 8.50
CA VAL A 368 -7.03 23.15 7.88
C VAL A 368 -6.98 23.27 6.35
N SER A 369 -6.48 24.41 5.85
CA SER A 369 -6.28 24.62 4.41
C SER A 369 -5.27 23.65 3.80
N LEU A 370 -4.19 23.33 4.52
CA LEU A 370 -3.21 22.32 4.11
C LEU A 370 -3.87 20.93 4.04
N LEU A 371 -4.57 20.52 5.09
CA LEU A 371 -5.27 19.23 5.14
C LEU A 371 -6.37 19.13 4.07
N GLY A 372 -7.07 20.23 3.81
CA GLY A 372 -8.13 20.33 2.79
C GLY A 372 -7.65 20.50 1.35
N SER A 373 -6.36 20.31 1.07
CA SER A 373 -5.81 20.49 -0.29
C SER A 373 -5.91 19.23 -1.18
N GLY A 374 -6.54 18.16 -0.70
CA GLY A 374 -6.72 16.92 -1.47
C GLY A 374 -5.39 16.30 -1.89
N SER A 375 -5.26 15.93 -3.16
CA SER A 375 -4.03 15.28 -3.67
C SER A 375 -2.77 16.15 -3.58
N GLY A 376 -2.90 17.47 -3.40
CA GLY A 376 -1.78 18.39 -3.17
C GLY A 376 -1.16 18.27 -1.79
N LEU A 377 -1.87 17.67 -0.81
CA LEU A 377 -1.38 17.48 0.55
C LEU A 377 -0.13 16.60 0.58
N LEU A 378 -0.17 15.44 -0.06
CA LEU A 378 0.84 14.40 0.08
C LEU A 378 2.26 14.86 -0.27
N PRO A 379 2.55 15.49 -1.43
CA PRO A 379 3.91 15.91 -1.78
C PRO A 379 4.47 16.95 -0.81
N VAL A 380 3.61 17.86 -0.33
CA VAL A 380 4.02 18.89 0.63
C VAL A 380 4.24 18.31 2.01
N TRP A 381 3.34 17.42 2.46
CA TRP A 381 3.47 16.71 3.74
C TRP A 381 4.76 15.90 3.83
N GLU A 382 5.08 15.09 2.82
CA GLU A 382 6.30 14.28 2.76
C GLU A 382 7.57 15.17 2.83
N ALA A 383 7.56 16.31 2.14
CA ALA A 383 8.67 17.25 2.19
C ALA A 383 8.85 17.88 3.58
N LEU A 384 7.74 18.22 4.25
CA LEU A 384 7.74 18.75 5.62
C LEU A 384 8.13 17.71 6.66
N ASP A 385 7.64 16.47 6.51
CA ASP A 385 7.96 15.33 7.39
C ASP A 385 9.46 15.01 7.34
N ARG A 386 10.03 14.95 6.13
CA ARG A 386 11.46 14.76 5.94
C ARG A 386 12.29 15.89 6.57
N ALA A 387 11.79 17.10 6.55
CA ALA A 387 12.45 18.26 7.17
C ALA A 387 12.24 18.34 8.70
N GLY A 388 11.58 17.34 9.33
CA GLY A 388 11.30 17.30 10.76
C GLY A 388 10.26 18.31 11.23
N VAL A 389 9.50 18.89 10.30
CA VAL A 389 8.45 19.87 10.61
C VAL A 389 7.23 19.22 11.23
N ILE A 390 6.83 18.05 10.71
CA ILE A 390 5.61 17.38 11.18
C ILE A 390 5.73 16.98 12.65
N GLU A 391 6.87 16.44 13.09
CA GLU A 391 7.11 16.11 14.50
C GLU A 391 7.08 17.36 15.41
N ARG A 392 7.45 18.53 14.89
CA ARG A 392 7.35 19.79 15.62
C ARG A 392 5.90 20.29 15.72
N LEU A 393 5.08 20.05 14.69
CA LEU A 393 3.66 20.44 14.65
C LEU A 393 2.78 19.48 15.44
N ILE A 394 3.13 18.19 15.42
CA ILE A 394 2.39 17.07 16.02
C ILE A 394 3.34 16.30 16.94
N PRO A 395 3.58 16.77 18.17
CA PRO A 395 4.40 16.04 19.15
C PRO A 395 3.86 14.62 19.36
N GLY A 396 4.74 13.63 19.27
CA GLY A 396 4.37 12.21 19.35
C GLY A 396 4.09 11.56 17.99
N TRP A 397 4.24 12.28 16.86
CA TRP A 397 4.13 11.74 15.51
C TRP A 397 5.17 10.65 15.23
N GLU A 398 6.35 10.69 15.86
CA GLU A 398 7.40 9.69 15.74
C GLU A 398 6.95 8.26 16.10
N VAL A 399 5.89 8.12 16.89
CA VAL A 399 5.35 6.79 17.26
C VAL A 399 4.66 6.13 16.08
N VAL A 400 3.94 6.90 15.26
CA VAL A 400 3.20 6.43 14.08
C VAL A 400 4.00 6.52 12.79
N ARG A 401 5.03 7.37 12.75
CA ARG A 401 5.87 7.62 11.58
C ARG A 401 6.53 6.33 11.10
N SER A 402 6.38 6.05 9.80
CA SER A 402 6.90 4.84 9.14
C SER A 402 6.53 3.53 9.87
N ARG A 403 5.43 3.51 10.64
CA ARG A 403 5.01 2.33 11.38
C ARG A 403 4.31 1.33 10.48
N PRO A 404 4.78 0.07 10.36
CA PRO A 404 4.12 -0.95 9.57
C PRO A 404 2.74 -1.31 10.15
N GLN A 405 1.77 -1.54 9.28
CA GLN A 405 0.46 -2.10 9.64
C GLN A 405 0.39 -3.55 9.19
N ARG A 406 0.47 -4.50 10.15
CA ARG A 406 0.53 -5.94 9.84
C ARG A 406 -0.82 -6.57 9.47
N ASN A 407 -1.90 -5.80 9.52
CA ASN A 407 -3.19 -6.22 9.00
C ASN A 407 -3.16 -6.08 7.46
N ALA A 408 -3.40 -7.18 6.75
CA ALA A 408 -3.37 -7.25 5.28
C ALA A 408 -4.39 -6.35 4.57
N LEU A 409 -5.37 -5.80 5.29
CA LEU A 409 -6.34 -4.84 4.77
C LEU A 409 -5.74 -3.47 4.50
N HIS A 410 -4.72 -3.07 5.27
CA HIS A 410 -4.09 -1.76 5.16
C HIS A 410 -3.01 -1.76 4.07
N ARG A 411 -3.14 -0.78 3.20
CA ARG A 411 -2.18 -0.57 2.11
C ARG A 411 -0.95 0.22 2.54
N PHE A 412 -1.07 1.07 3.58
CA PHE A 412 -0.09 2.08 3.95
C PHE A 412 0.44 1.88 5.37
N THR A 413 1.59 2.50 5.69
CA THR A 413 2.04 2.73 7.07
C THR A 413 1.03 3.58 7.83
N VAL A 414 1.09 3.57 9.18
CA VAL A 414 0.11 4.31 10.01
C VAL A 414 0.10 5.79 9.66
N ASP A 415 1.25 6.45 9.64
CA ASP A 415 1.39 7.87 9.30
C ASP A 415 0.86 8.21 7.90
N ARG A 416 1.22 7.39 6.90
CA ARG A 416 0.73 7.60 5.53
C ARG A 416 -0.78 7.38 5.44
N HIS A 417 -1.32 6.39 6.12
CA HIS A 417 -2.75 6.15 6.21
C HIS A 417 -3.52 7.35 6.77
N LEU A 418 -3.01 7.97 7.84
CA LEU A 418 -3.59 9.19 8.42
C LEU A 418 -3.66 10.34 7.40
N VAL A 419 -2.59 10.57 6.67
CA VAL A 419 -2.53 11.62 5.64
C VAL A 419 -3.40 11.29 4.43
N GLU A 420 -3.44 10.04 4.00
CA GLU A 420 -4.35 9.57 2.94
C GLU A 420 -5.81 9.71 3.36
N THR A 421 -6.16 9.37 4.61
CA THR A 421 -7.51 9.55 5.14
C THR A 421 -7.92 11.02 5.10
N ALA A 422 -7.03 11.95 5.50
CA ALA A 422 -7.28 13.39 5.37
C ALA A 422 -7.46 13.81 3.89
N THR A 423 -6.66 13.26 2.99
CA THR A 423 -6.79 13.49 1.54
C THR A 423 -8.16 13.00 1.00
N GLN A 424 -8.62 11.81 1.42
CA GLN A 424 -9.92 11.28 1.02
C GLN A 424 -11.08 12.09 1.65
N ALA A 425 -10.95 12.51 2.92
CA ALA A 425 -11.94 13.30 3.62
C ALA A 425 -12.27 14.63 2.92
N CYS A 426 -11.35 15.17 2.10
CA CYS A 426 -11.59 16.37 1.31
C CYS A 426 -12.82 16.26 0.38
N ALA A 427 -13.13 15.06 -0.12
CA ALA A 427 -14.29 14.84 -0.99
C ALA A 427 -15.62 15.03 -0.23
N PHE A 428 -15.60 14.87 1.09
CA PHE A 428 -16.78 14.86 1.96
C PHE A 428 -16.96 16.16 2.77
N THR A 429 -16.07 17.14 2.63
CA THR A 429 -16.13 18.43 3.35
C THR A 429 -17.41 19.23 3.12
N ARG A 430 -18.15 18.97 2.04
CA ARG A 430 -19.43 19.61 1.73
C ARG A 430 -20.64 18.87 2.32
N HIS A 431 -20.43 17.70 2.92
CA HIS A 431 -21.50 16.89 3.52
C HIS A 431 -21.69 17.19 5.01
N VAL A 432 -20.76 17.94 5.61
CA VAL A 432 -20.75 18.24 7.04
C VAL A 432 -20.70 19.74 7.30
N ASP A 433 -21.21 20.15 8.45
CA ASP A 433 -21.22 21.57 8.88
C ASP A 433 -19.84 22.04 9.37
N ARG A 434 -18.99 21.07 9.84
CA ARG A 434 -17.64 21.34 10.38
C ARG A 434 -16.55 20.56 9.61
N PRO A 435 -16.26 20.98 8.36
CA PRO A 435 -15.22 20.33 7.55
C PRO A 435 -13.82 20.39 8.17
N ASP A 436 -13.52 21.40 8.96
CA ASP A 436 -12.29 21.53 9.73
C ASP A 436 -12.10 20.38 10.72
N LEU A 437 -13.14 20.05 11.50
CA LEU A 437 -13.08 18.94 12.46
C LEU A 437 -13.04 17.58 11.78
N LEU A 438 -13.70 17.42 10.62
CA LEU A 438 -13.58 16.20 9.80
C LEU A 438 -12.13 15.95 9.38
N LEU A 439 -11.45 16.99 8.87
CA LEU A 439 -10.05 16.89 8.42
C LEU A 439 -9.09 16.61 9.58
N LEU A 440 -9.31 17.25 10.74
CA LEU A 440 -8.54 16.97 11.95
C LEU A 440 -8.78 15.54 12.46
N GLY A 441 -10.05 15.10 12.51
CA GLY A 441 -10.40 13.73 12.86
C GLY A 441 -9.76 12.72 11.91
N ALA A 442 -9.78 12.99 10.62
CA ALA A 442 -9.14 12.13 9.60
C ALA A 442 -7.62 12.01 9.80
N LEU A 443 -6.94 13.12 10.13
CA LEU A 443 -5.51 13.11 10.40
C LEU A 443 -5.15 12.38 11.70
N LEU A 444 -6.03 12.39 12.70
CA LEU A 444 -5.69 11.97 14.07
C LEU A 444 -6.36 10.65 14.50
N HIS A 445 -7.31 10.08 13.73
CA HIS A 445 -8.14 8.94 14.19
C HIS A 445 -7.33 7.75 14.70
N ASP A 446 -6.19 7.48 14.11
CA ASP A 446 -5.29 6.36 14.43
C ASP A 446 -3.98 6.78 15.13
N ILE A 447 -3.89 8.01 15.64
CA ILE A 447 -2.68 8.55 16.30
C ILE A 447 -2.27 7.77 17.54
N GLY A 448 -3.18 6.98 18.12
CA GLY A 448 -2.93 6.11 19.25
C GLY A 448 -2.22 4.80 18.90
N LYS A 449 -2.15 4.41 17.63
CA LYS A 449 -1.48 3.18 17.20
C LYS A 449 0.00 3.19 17.60
N GLY A 450 0.47 2.03 18.08
CA GLY A 450 1.85 1.88 18.56
C GLY A 450 2.10 2.29 20.01
N ARG A 451 1.10 2.81 20.68
CA ARG A 451 1.12 3.10 22.11
C ARG A 451 0.51 1.94 22.90
N PRO A 452 0.91 1.71 24.16
CA PRO A 452 0.28 0.70 25.02
C PRO A 452 -1.19 1.02 25.28
N GLY A 453 -2.07 0.01 25.24
CA GLY A 453 -3.50 0.14 25.49
C GLY A 453 -4.34 0.09 24.22
N ASP A 454 -5.64 0.39 24.37
CA ASP A 454 -6.55 0.52 23.23
C ASP A 454 -6.19 1.79 22.43
N HIS A 455 -5.95 1.65 21.12
CA HIS A 455 -5.48 2.76 20.29
C HIS A 455 -6.51 3.88 20.15
N SER A 456 -7.82 3.56 20.19
CA SER A 456 -8.88 4.56 20.08
C SER A 456 -8.97 5.39 21.36
N GLU A 457 -8.87 4.75 22.53
CA GLU A 457 -8.90 5.44 23.82
C GLU A 457 -7.65 6.30 24.05
N VAL A 458 -6.46 5.71 23.80
CA VAL A 458 -5.19 6.44 23.93
C VAL A 458 -5.09 7.54 22.88
N GLY A 459 -5.51 7.25 21.65
CA GLY A 459 -5.54 8.21 20.55
C GLY A 459 -6.45 9.40 20.84
N ALA A 460 -7.63 9.18 21.41
CA ALA A 460 -8.57 10.23 21.79
C ALA A 460 -7.92 11.24 22.74
N GLN A 461 -7.23 10.75 23.76
CA GLN A 461 -6.53 11.63 24.71
C GLN A 461 -5.42 12.42 24.04
N VAL A 462 -4.59 11.77 23.20
CA VAL A 462 -3.51 12.42 22.45
C VAL A 462 -4.08 13.49 21.51
N ALA A 463 -5.15 13.17 20.78
CA ALA A 463 -5.81 14.10 19.87
C ALA A 463 -6.39 15.32 20.61
N ALA A 464 -7.05 15.11 21.74
CA ALA A 464 -7.58 16.19 22.57
C ALA A 464 -6.48 17.15 23.04
N ASP A 465 -5.36 16.61 23.52
CA ASP A 465 -4.22 17.42 23.97
C ASP A 465 -3.58 18.20 22.82
N LEU A 466 -3.43 17.60 21.63
CA LEU A 466 -2.92 18.26 20.43
C LEU A 466 -3.83 19.40 19.98
N VAL A 467 -5.12 19.13 19.78
CA VAL A 467 -6.10 20.11 19.28
C VAL A 467 -6.23 21.29 20.25
N ARG A 468 -6.20 21.01 21.57
CA ARG A 468 -6.15 22.05 22.62
C ARG A 468 -4.86 22.88 22.53
N SER A 469 -3.72 22.24 22.30
CA SER A 469 -2.43 22.94 22.14
C SER A 469 -2.39 23.83 20.89
N TRP A 470 -3.15 23.48 19.87
CA TRP A 470 -3.34 24.29 18.65
C TRP A 470 -4.31 25.46 18.85
N GLY A 471 -4.92 25.59 20.06
CA GLY A 471 -5.77 26.70 20.44
C GLY A 471 -7.20 26.62 19.90
N PHE A 472 -7.71 25.43 19.59
CA PHE A 472 -9.14 25.19 19.36
C PHE A 472 -9.90 25.31 20.69
N ASP A 473 -11.19 25.61 20.62
CA ASP A 473 -12.02 25.71 21.80
C ASP A 473 -12.38 24.31 22.37
N GLU A 474 -12.88 24.27 23.62
CA GLU A 474 -13.17 23.01 24.31
C GLU A 474 -14.29 22.20 23.65
N HIS A 475 -15.19 22.83 22.91
CA HIS A 475 -16.19 22.11 22.13
C HIS A 475 -15.52 21.36 20.96
N ASP A 476 -14.71 22.02 20.18
CA ASP A 476 -13.99 21.45 19.07
C ASP A 476 -13.02 20.33 19.54
N VAL A 477 -12.36 20.53 20.68
CA VAL A 477 -11.52 19.50 21.32
C VAL A 477 -12.36 18.26 21.65
N ALA A 478 -13.53 18.43 22.27
CA ALA A 478 -14.40 17.32 22.64
C ALA A 478 -14.96 16.58 21.42
N VAL A 479 -15.27 17.30 20.34
CA VAL A 479 -15.73 16.66 19.08
C VAL A 479 -14.59 15.83 18.45
N VAL A 480 -13.38 16.37 18.32
CA VAL A 480 -12.26 15.60 17.76
C VAL A 480 -11.89 14.40 18.65
N GLU A 481 -11.90 14.58 19.98
CA GLU A 481 -11.72 13.48 20.92
C GLU A 481 -12.75 12.34 20.68
N ALA A 482 -14.03 12.71 20.52
CA ALA A 482 -15.10 11.75 20.22
C ALA A 482 -14.90 11.08 18.84
N LEU A 483 -14.48 11.82 17.82
CA LEU A 483 -14.19 11.26 16.50
C LEU A 483 -13.09 10.19 16.59
N VAL A 484 -11.99 10.47 17.28
CA VAL A 484 -10.88 9.51 17.43
C VAL A 484 -11.31 8.31 18.28
N ARG A 485 -12.03 8.54 19.40
CA ARG A 485 -12.50 7.48 20.29
C ARG A 485 -13.46 6.52 19.59
N HIS A 486 -14.33 7.03 18.73
CA HIS A 486 -15.46 6.28 18.18
C HIS A 486 -15.35 6.02 16.68
N HIS A 487 -14.17 6.23 16.05
CA HIS A 487 -14.01 6.09 14.59
C HIS A 487 -14.38 4.69 14.06
N LEU A 488 -14.24 3.64 14.87
CA LEU A 488 -14.61 2.27 14.50
C LEU A 488 -16.08 1.92 14.79
N VAL A 489 -16.80 2.74 15.57
CA VAL A 489 -18.16 2.40 16.06
C VAL A 489 -19.15 2.20 14.91
N LEU A 490 -19.24 3.16 13.97
CA LEU A 490 -20.17 3.02 12.86
C LEU A 490 -19.82 1.85 11.93
N PRO A 491 -18.58 1.68 11.45
CA PRO A 491 -18.21 0.53 10.63
C PRO A 491 -18.47 -0.82 11.30
N ASP A 492 -18.13 -0.95 12.58
CA ASP A 492 -18.27 -2.19 13.33
C ASP A 492 -19.73 -2.53 13.57
N ILE A 493 -20.52 -1.59 14.09
CA ILE A 493 -21.93 -1.83 14.40
C ILE A 493 -22.73 -2.02 13.12
N ALA A 494 -22.50 -1.20 12.08
CA ALA A 494 -23.21 -1.32 10.83
C ALA A 494 -23.07 -2.70 10.18
N THR A 495 -21.92 -3.34 10.35
CA THR A 495 -21.66 -4.64 9.74
C THR A 495 -21.98 -5.83 10.65
N ARG A 496 -22.02 -5.65 11.98
CA ARG A 496 -22.09 -6.75 12.95
C ARG A 496 -23.37 -6.80 13.78
N ARG A 497 -24.14 -5.69 13.85
CA ARG A 497 -25.33 -5.63 14.70
C ARG A 497 -26.61 -5.49 13.89
N ASP A 498 -27.72 -5.95 14.45
CA ASP A 498 -29.00 -5.75 13.83
C ASP A 498 -29.44 -4.29 13.97
N LEU A 499 -29.48 -3.56 12.86
CA LEU A 499 -29.90 -2.15 12.84
C LEU A 499 -31.41 -2.01 13.01
N ASP A 500 -32.14 -3.11 12.92
CA ASP A 500 -33.56 -3.13 13.20
C ASP A 500 -33.87 -3.24 14.69
N ASP A 501 -32.90 -3.49 15.56
CA ASP A 501 -33.08 -3.48 17.03
C ASP A 501 -32.97 -2.04 17.58
N PRO A 502 -34.02 -1.49 18.18
CA PRO A 502 -34.00 -0.15 18.79
C PRO A 502 -32.95 0.01 19.89
N ALA A 503 -32.59 -1.09 20.58
CA ALA A 503 -31.59 -1.05 21.64
C ALA A 503 -30.22 -0.71 21.09
N VAL A 504 -29.87 -1.25 19.92
CA VAL A 504 -28.60 -0.97 19.22
C VAL A 504 -28.50 0.50 18.84
N ILE A 505 -29.58 1.06 18.28
CA ILE A 505 -29.62 2.47 17.90
C ILE A 505 -29.49 3.39 19.11
N SER A 506 -30.19 3.04 20.22
CA SER A 506 -30.13 3.81 21.47
C SER A 506 -28.73 3.76 22.10
N GLU A 507 -28.06 2.61 22.04
CA GLU A 507 -26.68 2.43 22.52
C GLU A 507 -25.72 3.34 21.75
N VAL A 508 -25.78 3.32 20.41
CA VAL A 508 -24.93 4.17 19.56
C VAL A 508 -25.24 5.64 19.79
N ALA A 509 -26.52 6.03 19.86
CA ALA A 509 -26.91 7.41 20.12
C ALA A 509 -26.39 7.94 21.47
N ALA A 510 -26.43 7.09 22.51
CA ALA A 510 -25.86 7.45 23.80
C ALA A 510 -24.33 7.57 23.78
N LEU A 511 -23.67 6.72 23.00
CA LEU A 511 -22.20 6.69 22.86
C LEU A 511 -21.67 7.94 22.12
N VAL A 512 -22.29 8.30 21.00
CA VAL A 512 -21.83 9.43 20.15
C VAL A 512 -22.32 10.79 20.66
N GLY A 513 -23.44 10.84 21.36
CA GLY A 513 -23.95 11.98 22.13
C GLY A 513 -24.53 13.14 21.31
N SER A 514 -24.14 13.37 20.06
CA SER A 514 -24.63 14.49 19.25
C SER A 514 -24.75 14.15 17.77
N VAL A 515 -25.60 14.91 17.06
CA VAL A 515 -25.80 14.79 15.61
C VAL A 515 -24.52 15.21 14.87
N GLU A 516 -23.85 16.25 15.34
CA GLU A 516 -22.58 16.72 14.77
C GLU A 516 -21.53 15.60 14.74
N VAL A 517 -21.36 14.88 15.85
CA VAL A 517 -20.40 13.76 15.93
C VAL A 517 -20.81 12.60 15.01
N VAL A 518 -22.11 12.28 14.90
CA VAL A 518 -22.59 11.22 13.97
C VAL A 518 -22.29 11.58 12.53
N ASP A 519 -22.56 12.82 12.12
CA ASP A 519 -22.34 13.28 10.76
C ASP A 519 -20.86 13.22 10.37
N LEU A 520 -20.00 13.67 11.28
CA LEU A 520 -18.55 13.62 11.10
C LEU A 520 -18.00 12.18 11.09
N LEU A 521 -18.49 11.30 11.99
CA LEU A 521 -18.08 9.88 12.03
C LEU A 521 -18.50 9.13 10.78
N ALA A 522 -19.67 9.42 10.20
CA ALA A 522 -20.13 8.76 8.99
C ALA A 522 -19.20 9.04 7.81
N GLU A 523 -18.83 10.31 7.60
CA GLU A 523 -17.93 10.71 6.53
C GLU A 523 -16.47 10.28 6.81
N LEU A 524 -16.03 10.32 8.06
CA LEU A 524 -14.74 9.80 8.49
C LEU A 524 -14.61 8.30 8.19
N ALA A 525 -15.63 7.49 8.49
CA ALA A 525 -15.62 6.06 8.24
C ALA A 525 -15.50 5.72 6.74
N VAL A 526 -16.12 6.53 5.87
CA VAL A 526 -15.96 6.38 4.41
C VAL A 526 -14.55 6.76 3.97
N ALA A 527 -14.02 7.91 4.44
CA ALA A 527 -12.70 8.38 4.11
C ALA A 527 -11.60 7.39 4.56
N ASP A 528 -11.70 6.87 5.78
CA ASP A 528 -10.81 5.85 6.33
C ASP A 528 -10.86 4.56 5.50
N SER A 529 -12.05 4.07 5.14
CA SER A 529 -12.19 2.89 4.28
C SER A 529 -11.51 3.07 2.92
N LEU A 530 -11.66 4.26 2.29
CA LEU A 530 -11.02 4.58 1.01
C LEU A 530 -9.48 4.61 1.13
N ALA A 531 -8.95 5.10 2.25
CA ALA A 531 -7.52 5.13 2.54
C ALA A 531 -6.97 3.75 2.92
N THR A 532 -7.76 2.89 3.54
CA THR A 532 -7.34 1.54 3.96
C THR A 532 -7.07 0.66 2.74
N GLY A 533 -7.98 0.60 1.76
CA GLY A 533 -7.78 -0.15 0.54
C GLY A 533 -9.05 -0.68 -0.12
N PRO A 534 -8.96 -1.17 -1.36
CA PRO A 534 -10.13 -1.59 -2.14
C PRO A 534 -10.91 -2.76 -1.53
N SER A 535 -10.28 -3.59 -0.69
CA SER A 535 -10.93 -4.73 -0.03
C SER A 535 -11.96 -4.33 1.03
N VAL A 536 -11.85 -3.12 1.61
CA VAL A 536 -12.81 -2.59 2.59
C VAL A 536 -13.81 -1.60 1.98
N CYS A 537 -13.59 -1.18 0.74
CA CYS A 537 -14.45 -0.26 0.03
C CYS A 537 -15.57 -1.01 -0.70
N SER A 538 -16.79 -0.90 -0.23
CA SER A 538 -17.96 -1.38 -0.98
C SER A 538 -19.16 -0.45 -0.78
N GLU A 539 -19.91 -0.20 -1.84
CA GLU A 539 -21.14 0.61 -1.78
C GLU A 539 -22.13 0.06 -0.76
N TRP A 540 -22.19 -1.27 -0.64
CA TRP A 540 -23.03 -1.93 0.35
C TRP A 540 -22.65 -1.56 1.79
N ARG A 541 -21.33 -1.59 2.13
CA ARG A 541 -20.82 -1.22 3.45
C ARG A 541 -21.10 0.25 3.75
N PHE A 542 -20.87 1.11 2.79
CA PHE A 542 -21.17 2.54 2.90
C PHE A 542 -22.68 2.78 3.09
N GLY A 543 -23.54 2.03 2.39
CA GLY A 543 -24.97 2.07 2.59
C GLY A 543 -25.42 1.66 3.98
N LEU A 544 -24.77 0.65 4.60
CA LEU A 544 -25.06 0.25 5.98
C LEU A 544 -24.63 1.32 7.00
N ILE A 545 -23.45 1.93 6.79
CA ILE A 545 -22.97 3.03 7.65
C ILE A 545 -23.92 4.22 7.57
N ALA A 546 -24.36 4.59 6.37
CA ALA A 546 -25.32 5.67 6.14
C ALA A 546 -26.68 5.38 6.80
N ASP A 547 -27.23 4.14 6.64
CA ASP A 547 -28.48 3.72 7.28
C ASP A 547 -28.38 3.79 8.81
N LEU A 548 -27.27 3.32 9.39
CA LEU A 548 -27.03 3.43 10.83
C LEU A 548 -26.97 4.90 11.28
N ALA A 549 -26.21 5.74 10.56
CA ALA A 549 -26.09 7.17 10.88
C ALA A 549 -27.47 7.87 10.84
N ASP A 550 -28.30 7.59 9.81
CA ASP A 550 -29.65 8.14 9.68
C ASP A 550 -30.55 7.75 10.86
N ARG A 551 -30.50 6.51 11.28
CA ARG A 551 -31.28 6.00 12.42
C ARG A 551 -30.81 6.61 13.74
N VAL A 552 -29.52 6.72 13.97
CA VAL A 552 -28.93 7.35 15.15
C VAL A 552 -29.28 8.84 15.18
N ARG A 553 -29.20 9.54 14.05
CA ARG A 553 -29.61 10.94 13.90
C ARG A 553 -31.09 11.15 14.23
N ALA A 554 -31.96 10.26 13.76
CA ALA A 554 -33.38 10.29 14.09
C ALA A 554 -33.61 10.10 15.59
N ALA A 555 -32.90 9.16 16.21
CA ALA A 555 -33.01 8.90 17.67
C ALA A 555 -32.56 10.10 18.50
N LEU A 556 -31.42 10.73 18.15
CA LEU A 556 -30.89 11.93 18.80
C LEU A 556 -31.87 13.14 18.70
N HIS A 557 -32.61 13.24 17.62
CA HIS A 557 -33.65 14.24 17.44
C HIS A 557 -35.00 13.86 18.12
N GLY A 558 -35.12 12.70 18.74
CA GLY A 558 -36.38 12.20 19.27
C GLY A 558 -37.47 11.98 18.22
N ARG A 559 -37.07 11.75 16.96
CA ARG A 559 -37.97 11.49 15.83
C ARG A 559 -38.34 10.00 15.79
N PRO A 560 -39.52 9.66 15.24
CA PRO A 560 -39.85 8.26 15.00
C PRO A 560 -38.80 7.64 14.10
N ARG A 561 -38.55 6.35 14.30
CA ARG A 561 -37.60 5.54 13.52
C ARG A 561 -37.87 5.71 12.03
N PRO A 562 -36.85 5.92 11.18
CA PRO A 562 -36.97 5.80 9.75
C PRO A 562 -37.58 4.44 9.38
N GLU A 563 -38.49 4.41 8.43
CA GLU A 563 -38.96 3.12 7.91
C GLU A 563 -37.79 2.32 7.32
N PRO A 564 -37.79 0.98 7.49
CA PRO A 564 -36.78 0.14 6.85
C PRO A 564 -36.67 0.47 5.37
N PRO A 565 -35.47 0.38 4.73
CA PRO A 565 -35.34 0.62 3.32
C PRO A 565 -36.40 -0.13 2.55
N ALA A 566 -37.10 0.56 1.64
CA ALA A 566 -38.12 -0.07 0.81
C ALA A 566 -37.49 -1.23 0.04
N LEU A 567 -38.25 -2.31 -0.13
CA LEU A 567 -37.81 -3.42 -0.97
C LEU A 567 -37.42 -2.89 -2.36
N THR A 568 -36.30 -3.36 -2.89
CA THR A 568 -35.91 -3.09 -4.29
C THR A 568 -36.97 -3.60 -5.27
N GLU A 569 -36.93 -3.11 -6.50
CA GLU A 569 -37.87 -3.62 -7.53
C GLU A 569 -37.68 -5.12 -7.74
N ALA A 570 -36.43 -5.58 -7.80
CA ALA A 570 -36.10 -7.00 -7.91
C ALA A 570 -36.66 -7.83 -6.74
N GLN A 571 -36.51 -7.33 -5.50
CA GLN A 571 -37.06 -7.98 -4.30
C GLN A 571 -38.58 -8.03 -4.32
N ARG A 572 -39.27 -6.92 -4.72
CA ARG A 572 -40.73 -6.89 -4.85
C ARG A 572 -41.25 -7.86 -5.90
N VAL A 573 -40.60 -7.88 -7.07
CA VAL A 573 -40.94 -8.81 -8.15
C VAL A 573 -40.74 -10.26 -7.67
N ALA A 574 -39.61 -10.58 -7.05
CA ALA A 574 -39.31 -11.93 -6.57
C ALA A 574 -40.29 -12.42 -5.50
N LEU A 575 -40.72 -11.53 -4.58
CA LEU A 575 -41.72 -11.86 -3.54
C LEU A 575 -43.14 -12.02 -4.10
N GLY A 576 -43.45 -11.38 -5.22
CA GLY A 576 -44.76 -11.47 -5.88
C GLY A 576 -45.03 -12.82 -6.58
N HIS A 577 -44.01 -13.67 -6.72
CA HIS A 577 -44.12 -14.98 -7.37
C HIS A 577 -44.24 -16.11 -6.35
N GLU A 578 -45.05 -17.11 -6.67
CA GLU A 578 -45.16 -18.35 -5.85
C GLU A 578 -43.91 -19.25 -6.05
N GLY A 579 -43.54 -20.03 -5.02
CA GLY A 579 -42.43 -20.97 -5.07
C GLY A 579 -41.04 -20.27 -5.02
N VAL A 580 -40.07 -20.83 -5.74
CA VAL A 580 -38.69 -20.34 -5.82
C VAL A 580 -38.51 -19.41 -7.01
N TRP A 581 -38.19 -18.19 -6.76
CA TRP A 581 -37.94 -17.18 -7.78
C TRP A 581 -36.51 -16.65 -7.71
N VAL A 582 -35.85 -16.51 -8.84
CA VAL A 582 -34.46 -16.07 -8.96
C VAL A 582 -34.41 -14.95 -9.98
N ILE A 583 -33.71 -13.86 -9.63
CA ILE A 583 -33.38 -12.77 -10.55
C ILE A 583 -31.86 -12.62 -10.52
N MET A 584 -31.26 -12.27 -11.65
CA MET A 584 -29.84 -12.02 -11.77
C MET A 584 -29.63 -10.75 -12.57
N ASP A 585 -28.99 -9.76 -11.94
CA ASP A 585 -28.68 -8.46 -12.54
C ASP A 585 -27.15 -8.33 -12.61
N GLU A 586 -26.63 -7.98 -13.79
CA GLU A 586 -25.20 -7.76 -14.00
C GLU A 586 -24.85 -6.30 -13.68
N GLU A 587 -23.87 -6.08 -12.81
CA GLU A 587 -23.23 -4.83 -12.54
C GLU A 587 -21.80 -4.83 -13.12
N ALA A 588 -21.12 -3.68 -13.20
CA ALA A 588 -19.84 -3.54 -13.91
C ALA A 588 -18.80 -4.62 -13.61
N ASP A 589 -18.63 -5.01 -12.32
CA ASP A 589 -17.64 -6.00 -11.89
C ASP A 589 -18.22 -7.12 -11.03
N THR A 590 -19.54 -7.14 -10.83
CA THR A 590 -20.23 -8.09 -9.95
C THR A 590 -21.58 -8.49 -10.53
N THR A 591 -22.15 -9.57 -10.00
CA THR A 591 -23.50 -9.98 -10.31
C THR A 591 -24.34 -9.99 -9.04
N VAL A 592 -25.51 -9.40 -9.08
CA VAL A 592 -26.50 -9.43 -8.00
C VAL A 592 -27.50 -10.57 -8.28
N VAL A 593 -27.59 -11.52 -7.36
CA VAL A 593 -28.54 -12.65 -7.44
C VAL A 593 -29.56 -12.48 -6.35
N THR A 594 -30.82 -12.22 -6.72
CA THR A 594 -31.95 -12.15 -5.79
C THR A 594 -32.73 -13.46 -5.79
N VAL A 595 -32.88 -14.09 -4.65
CA VAL A 595 -33.60 -15.35 -4.48
C VAL A 595 -34.75 -15.14 -3.50
N ALA A 596 -35.99 -15.42 -3.93
CA ALA A 596 -37.14 -15.48 -3.05
C ALA A 596 -37.71 -16.90 -2.97
N ALA A 597 -37.94 -17.39 -1.76
CA ALA A 597 -38.45 -18.73 -1.52
C ALA A 597 -39.28 -18.75 -0.23
N PRO A 598 -40.12 -19.77 0.01
CA PRO A 598 -40.72 -20.03 1.32
C PRO A 598 -39.60 -20.13 2.37
N ASP A 599 -39.78 -19.42 3.49
CA ASP A 599 -38.78 -19.41 4.57
C ASP A 599 -38.71 -20.80 5.22
N ARG A 600 -37.49 -21.31 5.35
CA ARG A 600 -37.20 -22.60 5.97
C ARG A 600 -35.79 -22.71 6.50
N VAL A 601 -35.59 -23.55 7.51
CA VAL A 601 -34.26 -23.87 8.03
C VAL A 601 -33.35 -24.41 6.92
N GLY A 602 -32.12 -23.89 6.82
CA GLY A 602 -31.12 -24.31 5.83
C GLY A 602 -31.22 -23.62 4.47
N LEU A 603 -32.19 -22.72 4.25
CA LEU A 603 -32.34 -22.01 2.97
C LEU A 603 -31.04 -21.26 2.58
N LEU A 604 -30.46 -20.52 3.53
CA LEU A 604 -29.20 -19.81 3.34
C LEU A 604 -28.05 -20.75 2.94
N ALA A 605 -27.90 -21.85 3.67
CA ALA A 605 -26.85 -22.84 3.39
C ALA A 605 -26.96 -23.43 2.00
N LEU A 606 -28.18 -23.77 1.56
CA LEU A 606 -28.41 -24.33 0.24
C LEU A 606 -28.06 -23.36 -0.88
N VAL A 607 -28.50 -22.09 -0.78
CA VAL A 607 -28.18 -21.08 -1.80
C VAL A 607 -26.68 -20.80 -1.83
N ALA A 608 -26.03 -20.59 -0.68
CA ALA A 608 -24.58 -20.39 -0.58
C ALA A 608 -23.81 -21.57 -1.21
N GLY A 609 -24.26 -22.79 -0.96
CA GLY A 609 -23.64 -23.98 -1.53
C GLY A 609 -23.78 -24.05 -3.05
N VAL A 610 -24.93 -23.70 -3.62
CA VAL A 610 -25.14 -23.64 -5.07
C VAL A 610 -24.26 -22.57 -5.71
N LEU A 611 -24.14 -21.38 -5.10
CA LEU A 611 -23.24 -20.34 -5.57
C LEU A 611 -21.79 -20.84 -5.62
N SER A 612 -21.33 -21.51 -4.56
CA SER A 612 -20.00 -22.13 -4.51
C SER A 612 -19.80 -23.24 -5.56
N LEU A 613 -20.78 -24.12 -5.80
CA LEU A 613 -20.72 -25.14 -6.83
C LEU A 613 -20.61 -24.54 -8.24
N ASN A 614 -21.22 -23.37 -8.45
CA ASN A 614 -21.13 -22.61 -9.69
C ASN A 614 -19.91 -21.67 -9.73
N ARG A 615 -18.95 -21.82 -8.80
CA ARG A 615 -17.69 -21.07 -8.75
C ARG A 615 -17.90 -19.56 -8.63
N LEU A 616 -18.91 -19.18 -7.87
CA LEU A 616 -19.17 -17.80 -7.52
C LEU A 616 -18.67 -17.53 -6.10
N ASN A 617 -17.79 -16.54 -5.96
CA ASN A 617 -17.37 -16.02 -4.68
C ASN A 617 -18.43 -15.04 -4.18
N VAL A 618 -18.91 -15.24 -2.97
CA VAL A 618 -19.87 -14.35 -2.32
C VAL A 618 -19.10 -13.17 -1.72
N LEU A 619 -19.43 -11.97 -2.14
CA LEU A 619 -18.86 -10.74 -1.61
C LEU A 619 -19.70 -10.19 -0.46
N THR A 620 -21.04 -10.20 -0.64
CA THR A 620 -22.00 -9.80 0.38
C THR A 620 -23.29 -10.61 0.21
N ALA A 621 -24.01 -10.81 1.31
CA ALA A 621 -25.35 -11.36 1.29
C ALA A 621 -26.22 -10.63 2.32
N SER A 622 -27.44 -10.31 1.94
CA SER A 622 -28.48 -9.82 2.85
C SER A 622 -29.71 -10.71 2.80
N ILE A 623 -30.33 -10.92 3.95
CA ILE A 623 -31.51 -11.78 4.07
C ILE A 623 -32.56 -11.00 4.81
N ARG A 624 -33.80 -11.06 4.29
CA ARG A 624 -34.97 -10.47 4.91
C ARG A 624 -36.15 -11.42 4.78
N THR A 625 -36.83 -11.71 5.88
CA THR A 625 -38.09 -12.45 5.87
C THR A 625 -39.26 -11.47 5.80
N VAL A 626 -40.14 -11.67 4.82
CA VAL A 626 -41.36 -10.90 4.61
C VAL A 626 -42.55 -11.84 4.62
N GLY A 627 -43.30 -11.84 5.73
CA GLY A 627 -44.35 -12.83 5.96
C GLY A 627 -43.77 -14.24 6.09
N GLU A 628 -44.22 -15.17 5.25
CA GLU A 628 -43.75 -16.56 5.23
C GLU A 628 -42.66 -16.81 4.16
N ARG A 629 -42.13 -15.76 3.55
CA ARG A 629 -41.12 -15.85 2.48
C ARG A 629 -39.86 -15.14 2.87
N ALA A 630 -38.74 -15.79 2.60
CA ALA A 630 -37.42 -15.17 2.66
C ALA A 630 -37.00 -14.63 1.29
N VAL A 631 -36.49 -13.40 1.27
CA VAL A 631 -35.80 -12.83 0.14
C VAL A 631 -34.33 -12.65 0.51
N GLN A 632 -33.46 -13.18 -0.35
CA GLN A 632 -32.02 -13.13 -0.19
C GLN A 632 -31.43 -12.38 -1.39
N GLU A 633 -30.56 -11.43 -1.13
CA GLU A 633 -29.81 -10.70 -2.15
C GLU A 633 -28.33 -11.00 -1.97
N TRP A 634 -27.72 -11.51 -3.03
CA TRP A 634 -26.34 -11.99 -3.05
C TRP A 634 -25.54 -11.19 -4.06
N ARG A 635 -24.50 -10.50 -3.63
CA ARG A 635 -23.53 -9.91 -4.55
C ARG A 635 -22.36 -10.89 -4.71
N VAL A 636 -22.14 -11.32 -5.93
CA VAL A 636 -21.18 -12.39 -6.23
C VAL A 636 -20.25 -11.99 -7.37
N ARG A 637 -19.10 -12.64 -7.42
CA ARG A 637 -18.12 -12.51 -8.50
C ARG A 637 -17.66 -13.90 -8.95
N PRO A 638 -17.48 -14.16 -10.26
CA PRO A 638 -16.87 -15.39 -10.72
C PRO A 638 -15.46 -15.55 -10.15
N ALA A 639 -15.11 -16.73 -9.65
CA ALA A 639 -13.77 -17.04 -9.19
C ALA A 639 -12.75 -16.98 -10.35
N PHE A 640 -13.20 -17.33 -11.56
CA PHE A 640 -12.47 -17.22 -12.84
C PHE A 640 -13.43 -17.38 -14.02
N GLY A 641 -13.12 -16.71 -15.13
CA GLY A 641 -13.95 -16.71 -16.34
C GLY A 641 -15.24 -15.88 -16.23
N ASP A 642 -16.20 -16.18 -17.09
CA ASP A 642 -17.49 -15.51 -17.11
C ASP A 642 -18.47 -16.09 -16.07
N PRO A 643 -19.47 -15.32 -15.59
CA PRO A 643 -20.51 -15.83 -14.69
C PRO A 643 -21.31 -16.96 -15.36
N PRO A 644 -21.88 -17.89 -14.57
CA PRO A 644 -22.71 -18.95 -15.12
C PRO A 644 -23.97 -18.37 -15.79
N ALA A 645 -24.44 -19.02 -16.85
CA ALA A 645 -25.71 -18.63 -17.48
C ALA A 645 -26.85 -18.66 -16.47
N PHE A 646 -27.74 -17.68 -16.52
CA PHE A 646 -28.90 -17.53 -15.63
C PHE A 646 -29.70 -18.78 -15.45
N ASP A 647 -30.11 -19.43 -16.58
CA ASP A 647 -30.95 -20.65 -16.56
C ASP A 647 -30.30 -21.79 -15.78
N ARG A 648 -29.00 -21.93 -15.87
CA ARG A 648 -28.22 -22.92 -15.12
C ARG A 648 -28.25 -22.62 -13.63
N LEU A 649 -27.88 -21.42 -13.23
CA LEU A 649 -27.83 -21.03 -11.82
C LEU A 649 -29.23 -21.13 -11.18
N ALA A 650 -30.23 -20.54 -11.80
CA ALA A 650 -31.61 -20.59 -11.33
C ALA A 650 -32.15 -22.05 -11.27
N GLY A 651 -31.79 -22.89 -12.24
CA GLY A 651 -32.11 -24.31 -12.25
C GLY A 651 -31.45 -25.06 -11.09
N ASP A 652 -30.18 -24.82 -10.82
CA ASP A 652 -29.45 -25.43 -9.72
C ASP A 652 -29.99 -25.00 -8.35
N ILE A 653 -30.33 -23.70 -8.16
CA ILE A 653 -30.98 -23.22 -6.94
C ILE A 653 -32.32 -23.92 -6.72
N ARG A 654 -33.18 -24.04 -7.76
CA ARG A 654 -34.45 -24.74 -7.63
C ARG A 654 -34.24 -26.21 -7.25
N ARG A 655 -33.32 -26.92 -7.93
CA ARG A 655 -33.03 -28.33 -7.64
C ARG A 655 -32.48 -28.56 -6.23
N ALA A 656 -31.66 -27.63 -5.74
CA ALA A 656 -31.15 -27.67 -4.37
C ALA A 656 -32.31 -27.50 -3.36
N LEU A 657 -33.20 -26.56 -3.62
CA LEU A 657 -34.34 -26.29 -2.77
C LEU A 657 -35.41 -27.42 -2.83
N ASP A 658 -35.54 -28.12 -3.96
CA ASP A 658 -36.42 -29.30 -4.11
C ASP A 658 -35.77 -30.59 -3.59
N GLY A 659 -34.51 -30.54 -3.13
CA GLY A 659 -33.77 -31.72 -2.63
C GLY A 659 -33.25 -32.68 -3.70
N THR A 660 -33.34 -32.32 -4.99
CA THR A 660 -32.86 -33.14 -6.12
C THR A 660 -31.39 -32.93 -6.46
N LEU A 661 -30.76 -31.88 -5.88
CA LEU A 661 -29.34 -31.61 -5.97
C LEU A 661 -28.68 -31.78 -4.58
N ASP A 662 -27.79 -32.77 -4.46
CA ASP A 662 -26.99 -33.00 -3.25
C ASP A 662 -25.84 -31.99 -3.19
N VAL A 663 -26.10 -30.79 -2.64
CA VAL A 663 -25.17 -29.71 -2.55
C VAL A 663 -23.99 -30.06 -1.63
N SER A 664 -24.28 -30.55 -0.42
CA SER A 664 -23.26 -30.87 0.58
C SER A 664 -22.35 -32.01 0.13
N GLY A 665 -22.89 -33.05 -0.44
CA GLY A 665 -22.09 -34.17 -0.96
C GLY A 665 -21.23 -33.81 -2.16
N GLN A 666 -21.66 -32.86 -3.01
CA GLN A 666 -20.85 -32.40 -4.13
C GLN A 666 -19.71 -31.46 -3.66
N LEU A 667 -19.97 -30.60 -2.70
CA LEU A 667 -18.92 -29.75 -2.10
C LEU A 667 -17.90 -30.62 -1.35
N ALA A 668 -18.33 -31.61 -0.57
CA ALA A 668 -17.40 -32.49 0.15
C ALA A 668 -16.49 -33.29 -0.79
N ARG A 669 -17.01 -33.76 -1.94
CA ARG A 669 -16.18 -34.42 -2.98
C ARG A 669 -15.14 -33.46 -3.55
N ARG A 670 -15.53 -32.22 -3.85
CA ARG A 670 -14.63 -31.21 -4.37
C ARG A 670 -13.52 -30.85 -3.36
N ASP A 671 -13.86 -30.79 -2.07
CA ASP A 671 -12.89 -30.51 -1.01
C ASP A 671 -11.91 -31.68 -0.79
N ALA A 672 -12.35 -32.93 -1.00
CA ALA A 672 -11.50 -34.11 -0.91
C ALA A 672 -10.43 -34.17 -2.03
N ASP A 673 -10.71 -33.55 -3.19
CA ASP A 673 -9.78 -33.50 -4.32
C ASP A 673 -8.69 -32.41 -4.17
N GLN A 674 -8.74 -31.56 -3.11
CA GLN A 674 -7.73 -30.53 -2.88
C GLN A 674 -6.54 -31.08 -2.05
N PRO A 675 -5.28 -30.67 -2.38
CA PRO A 675 -4.09 -31.13 -1.64
C PRO A 675 -4.12 -30.67 -0.18
N VAL A 676 -3.87 -31.59 0.75
CA VAL A 676 -3.84 -31.35 2.22
C VAL A 676 -2.81 -30.28 2.63
N SER A 677 -1.75 -30.07 1.83
CA SER A 677 -0.70 -29.08 2.09
C SER A 677 -1.15 -27.61 2.06
N ALA A 678 -2.32 -27.32 1.51
CA ALA A 678 -2.87 -25.96 1.46
C ALA A 678 -3.62 -25.58 2.74
N ARG A 679 -4.10 -26.54 3.52
CA ARG A 679 -4.96 -26.30 4.70
C ARG A 679 -4.19 -25.92 5.98
N SER A 680 -2.92 -26.29 6.12
CA SER A 680 -2.16 -26.13 7.37
C SER A 680 -1.47 -24.77 7.54
N GLN A 681 -1.68 -23.82 6.65
CA GLN A 681 -0.99 -22.52 6.66
C GLN A 681 -1.87 -21.35 7.11
N TYR A 682 -3.16 -21.57 7.38
CA TYR A 682 -4.08 -20.50 7.75
C TYR A 682 -4.34 -20.44 9.25
N PRO A 683 -4.63 -19.26 9.82
CA PRO A 683 -5.05 -19.12 11.21
C PRO A 683 -6.30 -19.96 11.51
N GLU A 684 -6.42 -20.43 12.74
CA GLU A 684 -7.63 -21.11 13.19
C GLU A 684 -8.85 -20.19 13.10
N PRO A 685 -10.03 -20.70 12.69
CA PRO A 685 -11.25 -19.92 12.65
C PRO A 685 -11.63 -19.39 14.05
N VAL A 686 -11.99 -18.11 14.10
CA VAL A 686 -12.52 -17.48 15.31
C VAL A 686 -14.05 -17.50 15.24
N VAL A 687 -14.69 -18.01 16.28
CA VAL A 687 -16.15 -18.07 16.41
C VAL A 687 -16.55 -17.44 17.73
N ASP A 688 -17.32 -16.35 17.65
CA ASP A 688 -17.88 -15.63 18.78
C ASP A 688 -19.40 -15.71 18.75
N VAL A 689 -20.02 -16.08 19.88
CA VAL A 689 -21.48 -16.11 20.04
C VAL A 689 -21.86 -15.13 21.15
N LEU A 690 -22.43 -14.00 20.76
CA LEU A 690 -22.62 -12.81 21.59
C LEU A 690 -24.10 -12.46 21.70
N VAL A 691 -24.48 -11.84 22.82
CA VAL A 691 -25.79 -11.16 22.92
C VAL A 691 -25.64 -9.79 22.28
N GLY A 692 -26.18 -9.64 21.09
CA GLY A 692 -25.96 -8.46 20.25
C GLY A 692 -27.04 -7.40 20.31
N GLY A 693 -28.11 -7.64 21.10
CA GLY A 693 -29.28 -6.76 21.21
C GLY A 693 -30.40 -7.44 21.96
N SER A 694 -31.62 -6.90 21.84
CA SER A 694 -32.82 -7.41 22.51
C SER A 694 -33.55 -8.50 21.71
N GLN A 695 -33.28 -8.65 20.42
CA GLN A 695 -34.11 -9.48 19.53
C GLN A 695 -33.39 -10.72 18.97
N ALA A 696 -32.08 -10.73 18.87
CA ALA A 696 -31.34 -11.87 18.34
C ALA A 696 -29.97 -12.05 19.02
N THR A 697 -29.50 -13.31 19.04
CA THR A 697 -28.12 -13.66 19.39
C THR A 697 -27.26 -13.51 18.14
N ILE A 698 -26.06 -12.96 18.28
CA ILE A 698 -25.10 -12.79 17.19
C ILE A 698 -24.14 -13.97 17.18
N VAL A 699 -23.94 -14.58 16.01
CA VAL A 699 -22.88 -15.54 15.72
C VAL A 699 -21.94 -14.89 14.72
N GLU A 700 -20.74 -14.53 15.15
CA GLU A 700 -19.68 -14.00 14.29
C GLU A 700 -18.68 -15.12 14.01
N VAL A 701 -18.37 -15.33 12.74
CA VAL A 701 -17.36 -16.29 12.28
C VAL A 701 -16.33 -15.54 11.43
N ARG A 702 -15.07 -15.63 11.83
CA ARG A 702 -13.93 -15.14 11.04
C ARG A 702 -13.06 -16.31 10.65
N ALA A 703 -12.87 -16.50 9.36
CA ALA A 703 -12.05 -17.57 8.83
C ALA A 703 -11.41 -17.14 7.51
N HIS A 704 -10.34 -17.82 7.12
CA HIS A 704 -9.78 -17.64 5.78
C HIS A 704 -10.84 -18.00 4.73
N ASP A 705 -11.04 -17.10 3.75
CA ASP A 705 -12.04 -17.32 2.70
C ASP A 705 -11.66 -18.53 1.85
N ALA A 706 -12.55 -19.49 1.81
CA ALA A 706 -12.37 -20.74 1.09
C ALA A 706 -13.69 -21.14 0.39
N PRO A 707 -13.62 -21.79 -0.78
CA PRO A 707 -14.81 -22.25 -1.48
C PRO A 707 -15.71 -23.10 -0.57
N GLY A 708 -16.98 -22.72 -0.45
CA GLY A 708 -17.96 -23.41 0.38
C GLY A 708 -17.94 -23.10 1.88
N LEU A 709 -17.07 -22.19 2.34
CA LEU A 709 -17.01 -21.79 3.75
C LEU A 709 -18.39 -21.36 4.27
N LEU A 710 -19.02 -20.40 3.62
CA LEU A 710 -20.33 -19.88 4.00
C LEU A 710 -21.41 -20.99 4.04
N HIS A 711 -21.37 -21.95 3.12
CA HIS A 711 -22.25 -23.12 3.17
C HIS A 711 -22.01 -23.96 4.42
N ARG A 712 -20.76 -24.26 4.76
CA ARG A 712 -20.41 -25.03 5.97
C ARG A 712 -20.85 -24.33 7.24
N VAL A 713 -20.59 -23.03 7.35
CA VAL A 713 -21.00 -22.21 8.52
C VAL A 713 -22.51 -22.21 8.64
N ALA A 714 -23.23 -21.83 7.58
CA ALA A 714 -24.70 -21.75 7.60
C ALA A 714 -25.37 -23.13 7.82
N ALA A 715 -24.79 -24.20 7.32
CA ALA A 715 -25.26 -25.56 7.56
C ALA A 715 -25.04 -25.97 9.03
N ALA A 716 -23.89 -25.65 9.61
CA ALA A 716 -23.59 -25.93 11.00
C ALA A 716 -24.52 -25.14 11.94
N VAL A 717 -24.76 -23.84 11.68
CA VAL A 717 -25.74 -23.05 12.43
C VAL A 717 -27.14 -23.69 12.35
N SER A 718 -27.56 -24.07 11.15
CA SER A 718 -28.87 -24.71 10.92
C SER A 718 -29.01 -26.07 11.63
N SER A 719 -27.91 -26.86 11.71
CA SER A 719 -27.91 -28.19 12.35
C SER A 719 -27.94 -28.11 13.88
N ALA A 720 -27.54 -26.96 14.46
CA ALA A 720 -27.59 -26.74 15.89
C ALA A 720 -29.01 -26.47 16.44
N GLY A 721 -30.04 -26.46 15.57
CA GLY A 721 -31.44 -26.28 15.98
C GLY A 721 -31.81 -24.84 16.30
N VAL A 722 -31.05 -23.87 15.80
CA VAL A 722 -31.33 -22.44 15.91
C VAL A 722 -31.87 -21.90 14.59
N THR A 723 -32.65 -20.82 14.66
CA THR A 723 -33.24 -20.17 13.48
C THR A 723 -32.41 -18.95 13.11
N ILE A 724 -31.97 -18.86 11.84
CA ILE A 724 -31.29 -17.69 11.29
C ILE A 724 -32.39 -16.70 10.87
N THR A 725 -32.45 -15.54 11.51
CA THR A 725 -33.40 -14.47 11.19
C THR A 725 -32.80 -13.44 10.22
N GLY A 726 -31.47 -13.37 10.16
CA GLY A 726 -30.73 -12.51 9.24
C GLY A 726 -29.27 -12.93 9.15
N ALA A 727 -28.59 -12.53 8.11
CA ALA A 727 -27.16 -12.71 8.00
C ALA A 727 -26.52 -11.55 7.25
N ARG A 728 -25.30 -11.23 7.63
CA ARG A 728 -24.40 -10.31 6.92
C ARG A 728 -23.11 -11.06 6.64
N VAL A 729 -22.78 -11.16 5.39
CA VAL A 729 -21.63 -11.90 4.91
C VAL A 729 -20.72 -10.91 4.19
N SER A 730 -19.44 -10.91 4.52
CA SER A 730 -18.47 -10.06 3.86
C SER A 730 -17.11 -10.74 3.77
N THR A 731 -16.46 -10.59 2.63
CA THR A 731 -15.07 -11.01 2.45
C THR A 731 -14.17 -9.77 2.50
N LEU A 732 -13.23 -9.76 3.43
CA LEU A 732 -12.27 -8.67 3.66
C LEU A 732 -10.87 -9.18 3.31
N GLY A 733 -10.43 -8.92 2.09
CA GLY A 733 -9.15 -9.43 1.59
C GLY A 733 -9.16 -10.96 1.46
N SER A 734 -8.38 -11.66 2.26
CA SER A 734 -8.32 -13.13 2.32
C SER A 734 -9.25 -13.76 3.36
N ASP A 735 -9.94 -12.93 4.17
CA ASP A 735 -10.71 -13.41 5.31
C ASP A 735 -12.20 -13.15 5.10
N ALA A 736 -13.00 -14.17 5.38
CA ALA A 736 -14.46 -14.04 5.48
C ALA A 736 -14.84 -13.62 6.90
N VAL A 737 -15.74 -12.65 7.01
CA VAL A 737 -16.38 -12.23 8.26
C VAL A 737 -17.88 -12.38 8.08
N ASP A 738 -18.42 -13.45 8.63
CA ASP A 738 -19.81 -13.83 8.50
C ASP A 738 -20.52 -13.61 9.84
N VAL A 739 -21.59 -12.82 9.83
CA VAL A 739 -22.41 -12.51 11.00
C VAL A 739 -23.81 -13.02 10.77
N PHE A 740 -24.28 -13.90 11.66
CA PHE A 740 -25.64 -14.43 11.65
C PHE A 740 -26.41 -13.92 12.86
N PHE A 741 -27.63 -13.46 12.63
CA PHE A 741 -28.60 -13.16 13.68
C PHE A 741 -29.46 -14.40 13.89
N VAL A 742 -29.37 -14.98 15.08
CA VAL A 742 -30.03 -16.24 15.38
C VAL A 742 -30.92 -16.12 16.62
N THR A 743 -32.02 -16.89 16.58
CA THR A 743 -32.94 -17.05 17.70
C THR A 743 -33.15 -18.52 18.02
N ASP A 744 -33.67 -18.82 19.16
CA ASP A 744 -34.21 -20.15 19.45
C ASP A 744 -35.46 -20.45 18.58
N MET A 745 -35.98 -21.66 18.66
CA MET A 745 -37.17 -22.07 17.89
C MET A 745 -38.47 -21.29 18.26
N HIS A 746 -38.44 -20.51 19.35
CA HIS A 746 -39.56 -19.69 19.83
C HIS A 746 -39.35 -18.20 19.54
N GLY A 747 -38.27 -17.83 18.88
CA GLY A 747 -37.94 -16.45 18.53
C GLY A 747 -37.25 -15.68 19.69
N GLY A 748 -36.75 -16.37 20.71
CA GLY A 748 -36.04 -15.80 21.85
C GLY A 748 -34.52 -15.80 21.68
N LEU A 749 -33.83 -15.07 22.58
CA LEU A 749 -32.37 -15.12 22.66
C LEU A 749 -31.90 -16.50 23.11
N LEU A 750 -30.73 -16.92 22.62
CA LEU A 750 -30.13 -18.18 23.03
C LEU A 750 -29.63 -18.09 24.48
N GLU A 751 -29.97 -19.12 25.28
CA GLU A 751 -29.46 -19.28 26.62
C GLU A 751 -27.93 -19.47 26.63
N PRO A 752 -27.22 -19.11 27.73
CA PRO A 752 -25.76 -19.19 27.81
C PRO A 752 -25.16 -20.53 27.39
N ASP A 753 -25.78 -21.63 27.89
CA ASP A 753 -25.32 -23.00 27.61
C ASP A 753 -25.47 -23.37 26.10
N VAL A 754 -26.55 -22.89 25.47
CA VAL A 754 -26.80 -23.09 24.05
C VAL A 754 -25.81 -22.30 23.21
N ARG A 755 -25.44 -21.08 23.63
CA ARG A 755 -24.42 -20.24 22.95
C ARG A 755 -23.06 -20.91 22.97
N GLU A 756 -22.63 -21.43 24.12
CA GLU A 756 -21.35 -22.14 24.27
C GLU A 756 -21.32 -23.42 23.41
N ALA A 757 -22.39 -24.21 23.44
CA ALA A 757 -22.53 -25.40 22.63
C ALA A 757 -22.49 -25.08 21.11
N LEU A 758 -23.16 -24.01 20.70
CA LEU A 758 -23.15 -23.55 19.30
C LEU A 758 -21.73 -23.11 18.86
N ALA A 759 -21.01 -22.37 19.70
CA ALA A 759 -19.64 -21.96 19.41
C ALA A 759 -18.69 -23.17 19.24
N VAL A 760 -18.82 -24.19 20.09
CA VAL A 760 -18.03 -25.43 19.96
C VAL A 760 -18.38 -26.16 18.68
N HIS A 761 -19.69 -26.36 18.41
CA HIS A 761 -20.15 -27.03 17.20
C HIS A 761 -19.68 -26.36 15.91
N LEU A 762 -19.67 -25.02 15.86
CA LEU A 762 -19.16 -24.26 14.71
C LEU A 762 -17.64 -24.42 14.54
N ARG A 763 -16.86 -24.35 15.61
CA ARG A 763 -15.40 -24.57 15.53
C ARG A 763 -15.10 -25.99 15.01
N GLU A 764 -15.82 -27.02 15.48
CA GLU A 764 -15.66 -28.39 15.00
C GLU A 764 -16.02 -28.54 13.50
N ALA A 765 -17.07 -27.84 13.04
CA ALA A 765 -17.49 -27.89 11.63
C ALA A 765 -16.53 -27.14 10.69
N LEU A 766 -15.69 -26.25 11.23
CA LEU A 766 -14.74 -25.44 10.46
C LEU A 766 -13.30 -25.96 10.53
N ALA A 767 -12.98 -26.79 11.52
CA ALA A 767 -11.67 -27.46 11.64
C ALA A 767 -11.50 -28.53 10.54
#